data_f6c7e9285d235d881fb68da6c2d0aa3b
#
_entry.id   f6c7e9285d235d881fb68da6c2d0aa3b
#
_cell.length_a   1.000
_cell.length_b   1.000
_cell.length_c   1.000
_cell.angle_alpha   90.00
_cell.angle_beta   90.00
_cell.angle_gamma   90.00
#
_symmetry.space_group_name_H-M   'P 1'
#
loop_
_entity.id
_entity.type
_entity.pdbx_description
1 polymer ?
#
loop_
_entity_poly.entity_id
_entity_poly.type
_entity_poly.pdbx_seq_one_letter_code
_entity_poly.pdbx_strand_id
1 'polypeptide(L)'
;MSLNSYMSLNISNSTSNPLPFKITKALIKESLEELFSIECEGFFESLEQDLFSLNTLTNASSHPSTPTTFNFHPNVLIDQEAILSIHNPYENNTLNFDNNEVKNYKGIITYIKYLGINHESALNINDSTSNTKQIQYKHFFSFKLQSVLIRLSLNKANRIYTHTNIIEVIKQTLGFYQDILHKEIDYSNIHFNYEEQELISQYNESDLDFITRLSHNNGIFFYEDENTIYFCDVYKNVKNKEIEYNPNINNILNQACISSIYKEQSLRTNSFTHSSINANTPLNLLSLHSSKVPYEQELNNKACYNEHFYESEYSFTKSIDLKTKPSLKEKRALVLNESLLAKSNIYHLSLGDFITLNYKEFNHQEEIKNQDEEKQDKASLLKDFIIIANTQILIDDAILANSINTNDHLNLKDLNLNKSYSNTLTLLKKNIIFTPSFKAKPKAPNSTQGIVIGESKDIESERNTIYTDEHGRVKVRINLYANQEELDNDTFIANDIDINSSNLSSNTYKSYHHTPFLRVASHIASNHSGFFHTPRIGDEVIISFLDDDIDKPYVSGSLYNGAXXXXXXXXXXXXXXXXXXXXXXXXXXXXXXXXXXXXXXXXXXXXXXXXXXXXXXXXXQQCPNIIIQDIKEKSLQMH
;
A
#
# COMPACT_ATOMS: atom_id res chain seq x y z
N MET A 1 11.00 -31.86 36.72
CA MET A 1 11.34 -31.32 35.41
C MET A 1 10.29 -30.27 35.07
N SER A 2 10.70 -29.01 34.96
CA SER A 2 9.78 -27.95 34.52
C SER A 2 9.45 -28.21 33.07
N LEU A 3 8.19 -28.46 32.79
CA LEU A 3 7.69 -28.54 31.43
C LEU A 3 7.75 -27.12 30.84
N ASN A 4 8.79 -26.85 30.07
CA ASN A 4 8.91 -25.59 29.38
C ASN A 4 7.86 -25.55 28.27
N SER A 5 7.19 -24.40 28.13
CA SER A 5 6.30 -24.17 27.01
C SER A 5 7.10 -24.18 25.69
N TYR A 6 6.50 -24.73 24.64
CA TYR A 6 7.13 -24.66 23.33
C TYR A 6 6.92 -23.29 22.66
N MET A 7 6.18 -22.39 23.31
CA MET A 7 5.99 -21.01 22.83
C MET A 7 6.50 -20.05 23.90
N SER A 8 7.24 -19.04 23.47
CA SER A 8 7.68 -17.96 24.37
C SER A 8 7.53 -16.61 23.69
N LEU A 9 7.04 -15.64 24.43
CA LEU A 9 6.90 -14.26 23.95
C LEU A 9 7.88 -13.38 24.74
N ASN A 10 8.85 -12.82 24.04
CA ASN A 10 9.81 -11.87 24.58
C ASN A 10 9.47 -10.48 24.09
N ILE A 11 9.13 -9.58 25.02
CA ILE A 11 8.78 -8.20 24.70
C ILE A 11 9.98 -7.33 25.06
N SER A 12 10.46 -6.56 24.10
CA SER A 12 11.53 -5.59 24.32
C SER A 12 11.01 -4.49 25.23
N ASN A 13 11.66 -4.32 26.36
CA ASN A 13 11.31 -3.27 27.29
C ASN A 13 12.55 -2.43 27.58
N SER A 14 12.34 -1.18 27.92
CA SER A 14 13.41 -0.27 28.33
C SER A 14 14.10 -0.73 29.63
N THR A 15 13.49 -1.67 30.35
CA THR A 15 14.10 -2.33 31.50
C THR A 15 14.73 -3.64 31.04
N SER A 16 15.86 -4.00 31.66
CA SER A 16 16.76 -5.06 31.23
C SER A 16 16.22 -6.51 31.37
N ASN A 17 14.99 -6.68 31.81
CA ASN A 17 14.40 -8.02 31.99
C ASN A 17 13.19 -8.20 31.06
N PRO A 18 13.17 -9.27 30.26
CA PRO A 18 11.98 -9.58 29.46
C PRO A 18 10.80 -9.91 30.36
N LEU A 19 9.62 -9.51 29.94
CA LEU A 19 8.39 -9.79 30.68
C LEU A 19 8.07 -11.29 30.59
N PRO A 20 7.79 -11.94 31.73
CA PRO A 20 7.62 -13.38 31.76
C PRO A 20 6.21 -13.84 31.38
N PHE A 21 5.79 -13.57 30.15
CA PHE A 21 4.51 -14.04 29.62
C PHE A 21 4.62 -15.49 29.18
N LYS A 22 3.69 -16.30 29.64
CA LYS A 22 3.53 -17.69 29.21
C LYS A 22 2.36 -17.76 28.25
N ILE A 23 2.61 -18.24 27.03
CA ILE A 23 1.60 -18.26 25.96
C ILE A 23 0.91 -19.61 25.97
N THR A 24 -0.42 -19.61 26.05
CA THR A 24 -1.24 -20.82 26.02
C THR A 24 -1.78 -21.13 24.62
N LYS A 25 -2.08 -20.10 23.84
CA LYS A 25 -2.63 -20.25 22.49
C LYS A 25 -2.05 -19.20 21.56
N ALA A 26 -1.85 -19.57 20.30
CA ALA A 26 -1.49 -18.62 19.26
C ALA A 26 -2.12 -19.03 17.94
N LEU A 27 -2.60 -18.05 17.21
CA LEU A 27 -3.05 -18.18 15.84
C LEU A 27 -2.18 -17.27 14.98
N ILE A 28 -1.39 -17.87 14.09
CA ILE A 28 -0.46 -17.15 13.23
C ILE A 28 -0.96 -17.23 11.80
N LYS A 29 -1.09 -16.08 11.15
CA LYS A 29 -1.45 -15.99 9.73
C LYS A 29 -0.35 -15.24 9.01
N GLU A 30 0.17 -15.85 7.95
CA GLU A 30 1.18 -15.22 7.09
C GLU A 30 0.94 -15.61 5.65
N SER A 31 1.22 -14.70 4.73
CA SER A 31 1.11 -14.94 3.29
C SER A 31 2.04 -14.01 2.52
N LEU A 32 2.28 -14.33 1.25
CA LEU A 32 3.05 -13.46 0.35
C LEU A 32 2.24 -12.23 -0.06
N GLU A 33 0.97 -12.15 0.33
CA GLU A 33 0.07 -11.07 -0.06
C GLU A 33 -0.26 -10.10 1.08
N GLU A 34 -0.18 -10.56 2.33
CA GLU A 34 -0.55 -9.76 3.49
C GLU A 34 0.50 -9.84 4.57
N LEU A 35 0.62 -8.79 5.37
CA LEU A 35 1.50 -8.78 6.53
C LEU A 35 1.11 -9.88 7.51
N PHE A 36 2.09 -10.50 8.17
CA PHE A 36 1.78 -11.50 9.16
C PHE A 36 1.04 -10.86 10.34
N SER A 37 0.17 -11.65 10.95
CA SER A 37 -0.50 -11.29 12.19
C SER A 37 -0.58 -12.50 13.11
N ILE A 38 -0.38 -12.26 14.39
CA ILE A 38 -0.42 -13.29 15.43
C ILE A 38 -1.39 -12.83 16.51
N GLU A 39 -2.39 -13.64 16.76
CA GLU A 39 -3.28 -13.46 17.91
C GLU A 39 -2.88 -14.51 18.94
N CYS A 40 -2.50 -14.08 20.14
CA CYS A 40 -2.08 -15.01 21.19
C CYS A 40 -2.72 -14.67 22.52
N GLU A 41 -2.91 -15.71 23.31
CA GLU A 41 -3.42 -15.64 24.67
C GLU A 41 -2.39 -16.23 25.61
N GLY A 42 -2.28 -15.64 26.78
CA GLY A 42 -1.35 -16.12 27.78
C GLY A 42 -1.59 -15.44 29.11
N PHE A 43 -0.68 -15.69 30.02
CA PHE A 43 -0.79 -15.16 31.37
C PHE A 43 0.59 -14.84 31.92
N PHE A 44 0.63 -14.00 32.96
CA PHE A 44 1.79 -13.88 33.79
C PHE A 44 1.38 -13.99 35.25
N GLU A 45 2.33 -14.40 36.07
CA GLU A 45 2.14 -14.67 37.50
C GLU A 45 2.65 -13.49 38.31
N SER A 46 1.86 -13.03 39.27
CA SER A 46 2.19 -11.91 40.13
C SER A 46 1.68 -12.15 41.54
N LEU A 47 2.33 -11.54 42.51
CA LEU A 47 1.85 -11.54 43.90
C LEU A 47 0.78 -10.46 44.12
N GLU A 48 0.59 -9.56 43.15
CA GLU A 48 -0.39 -8.50 43.24
C GLU A 48 -1.71 -8.91 42.57
N GLN A 49 -2.79 -8.76 43.34
CA GLN A 49 -4.14 -9.07 42.85
C GLN A 49 -4.63 -7.99 41.89
N ASP A 50 -4.36 -6.73 42.16
CA ASP A 50 -4.85 -5.60 41.37
C ASP A 50 -3.69 -4.92 40.64
N LEU A 51 -3.60 -5.17 39.35
CA LEU A 51 -2.57 -4.57 38.50
C LEU A 51 -2.87 -3.12 38.13
N PHE A 52 -4.11 -2.68 38.30
CA PHE A 52 -4.57 -1.39 37.80
C PHE A 52 -4.98 -0.42 38.92
N SER A 53 -4.51 -0.65 40.16
CA SER A 53 -4.86 0.24 41.25
C SER A 53 -4.32 1.65 40.98
N LEU A 54 -5.17 2.63 41.14
CA LEU A 54 -4.86 4.05 40.91
C LEU A 54 -3.70 4.55 41.77
N ASN A 55 -3.43 3.87 42.87
CA ASN A 55 -2.35 4.23 43.79
C ASN A 55 -0.95 4.01 43.20
N THR A 56 -0.83 3.18 42.17
CA THR A 56 0.45 2.97 41.49
C THR A 56 0.82 4.12 40.56
N LEU A 57 -0.16 4.93 40.14
CA LEU A 57 0.09 6.09 39.27
C LEU A 57 0.61 7.31 40.02
N THR A 58 0.40 7.38 41.33
CA THR A 58 0.71 8.58 42.11
C THR A 58 2.02 8.51 42.88
N ASN A 59 2.62 7.33 42.99
CA ASN A 59 3.80 7.11 43.87
C ASN A 59 5.11 6.93 43.07
N ALA A 60 5.28 7.65 41.98
CA ALA A 60 6.53 7.67 41.23
C ALA A 60 7.66 8.43 41.95
N SER A 61 7.41 8.88 43.17
CA SER A 61 8.41 9.64 43.93
C SER A 61 8.50 9.18 45.37
N SER A 62 9.18 8.09 45.64
CA SER A 62 9.95 7.88 46.85
C SER A 62 10.31 6.41 47.08
N HIS A 63 11.56 6.21 47.12
CA HIS A 63 12.39 5.08 47.61
C HIS A 63 12.74 3.98 46.61
N PRO A 64 14.04 3.88 46.27
CA PRO A 64 14.56 2.85 45.37
C PRO A 64 15.09 1.63 46.15
N SER A 65 14.30 1.01 46.99
CA SER A 65 14.85 -0.11 47.80
C SER A 65 13.99 -1.37 47.84
N THR A 66 13.04 -1.54 46.95
CA THR A 66 12.40 -2.84 46.75
C THR A 66 12.41 -3.21 45.27
N PRO A 67 12.97 -4.37 44.89
CA PRO A 67 12.95 -4.77 43.49
C PRO A 67 11.55 -5.24 43.13
N THR A 68 11.06 -4.62 42.08
CA THR A 68 10.00 -5.13 41.23
C THR A 68 8.58 -5.13 41.76
N THR A 69 8.03 -3.95 42.00
CA THR A 69 6.61 -3.80 41.74
C THR A 69 6.48 -3.53 40.25
N PHE A 70 5.98 -4.51 39.56
CA PHE A 70 5.76 -4.40 38.11
C PHE A 70 4.52 -3.54 37.90
N ASN A 71 4.72 -2.28 37.58
CA ASN A 71 3.62 -1.42 37.15
C ASN A 71 3.24 -1.80 35.71
N PHE A 72 2.38 -2.78 35.60
CA PHE A 72 1.91 -3.24 34.31
C PHE A 72 0.80 -2.33 33.81
N HIS A 73 1.15 -1.44 32.92
CA HIS A 73 0.17 -0.62 32.23
C HIS A 73 0.15 -1.03 30.76
N PRO A 74 -1.01 -1.44 30.20
CA PRO A 74 -1.06 -1.87 28.80
C PRO A 74 -0.47 -0.88 27.81
N ASN A 75 -0.57 0.41 28.09
CA ASN A 75 -0.02 1.46 27.23
C ASN A 75 1.49 1.35 27.05
N VAL A 76 2.20 0.79 28.03
CA VAL A 76 3.66 0.63 27.96
C VAL A 76 4.04 -0.45 26.94
N LEU A 77 3.17 -1.41 26.70
CA LEU A 77 3.45 -2.55 25.82
C LEU A 77 3.02 -2.30 24.38
N ILE A 78 2.11 -1.37 24.13
CA ILE A 78 1.66 -1.04 22.77
C ILE A 78 2.84 -0.43 22.01
N ASP A 79 3.01 -0.87 20.77
CA ASP A 79 4.09 -0.46 19.86
C ASP A 79 5.48 -0.95 20.28
N GLN A 80 5.57 -1.82 21.28
CA GLN A 80 6.85 -2.42 21.65
C GLN A 80 7.18 -3.60 20.74
N GLU A 81 8.45 -3.73 20.40
CA GLU A 81 8.92 -4.91 19.67
C GLU A 81 8.78 -6.15 20.53
N ALA A 82 8.39 -7.22 19.89
CA ALA A 82 8.25 -8.51 20.55
C ALA A 82 8.61 -9.62 19.58
N ILE A 83 9.17 -10.69 20.14
CA ILE A 83 9.53 -11.89 19.38
C ILE A 83 8.74 -13.06 19.97
N LEU A 84 7.90 -13.68 19.13
CA LEU A 84 7.29 -14.96 19.46
C LEU A 84 8.21 -16.05 18.93
N SER A 85 8.71 -16.88 19.84
CA SER A 85 9.59 -18.00 19.51
C SER A 85 8.82 -19.31 19.65
N ILE A 86 8.90 -20.14 18.64
CA ILE A 86 8.27 -21.46 18.59
C ILE A 86 9.38 -22.51 18.60
N HIS A 87 9.41 -23.30 19.66
CA HIS A 87 10.31 -24.43 19.81
C HIS A 87 9.62 -25.70 19.34
N ASN A 88 10.36 -26.79 19.28
CA ASN A 88 9.81 -28.07 18.84
C ASN A 88 8.63 -28.48 19.74
N PRO A 89 7.39 -28.56 19.23
CA PRO A 89 6.25 -28.97 20.07
C PRO A 89 6.27 -30.44 20.44
N TYR A 90 7.18 -31.23 19.87
CA TYR A 90 7.22 -32.70 20.00
C TYR A 90 8.43 -33.19 20.82
N GLU A 91 9.03 -32.34 21.67
CA GLU A 91 10.28 -32.60 22.38
C GLU A 91 10.30 -33.89 23.20
N ASN A 92 9.13 -34.36 23.62
CA ASN A 92 9.03 -35.58 24.48
C ASN A 92 8.69 -36.83 23.68
N ASN A 93 8.54 -36.73 22.37
CA ASN A 93 8.27 -37.87 21.50
C ASN A 93 9.54 -38.23 20.73
N THR A 94 9.76 -39.52 20.53
CA THR A 94 10.91 -40.07 19.84
C THR A 94 10.98 -39.72 18.36
N LEU A 95 10.36 -38.61 17.96
CA LEU A 95 10.44 -38.14 16.60
C LEU A 95 11.79 -37.44 16.40
N ASN A 96 12.61 -38.08 15.61
CA ASN A 96 13.89 -37.52 15.18
C ASN A 96 13.66 -36.35 14.22
N PHE A 97 13.25 -35.20 14.77
CA PHE A 97 13.50 -33.96 14.07
C PHE A 97 14.99 -33.64 14.30
N ASP A 98 15.76 -33.75 13.27
CA ASP A 98 17.19 -33.49 13.30
C ASP A 98 17.54 -32.04 13.67
N ASN A 99 16.55 -31.19 13.88
CA ASN A 99 16.79 -29.79 14.11
C ASN A 99 15.93 -29.27 15.26
N ASN A 100 16.59 -28.87 16.32
CA ASN A 100 16.01 -27.99 17.35
C ASN A 100 15.92 -26.56 16.82
N GLU A 101 15.42 -26.39 15.60
CA GLU A 101 15.24 -25.07 15.01
C GLU A 101 14.15 -24.31 15.75
N VAL A 102 14.52 -23.13 16.24
CA VAL A 102 13.55 -22.20 16.82
C VAL A 102 13.05 -21.30 15.71
N LYS A 103 11.73 -21.21 15.57
CA LYS A 103 11.11 -20.31 14.58
C LYS A 103 10.68 -19.04 15.29
N ASN A 104 11.19 -17.91 14.83
CA ASN A 104 10.96 -16.61 15.45
C ASN A 104 10.10 -15.72 14.54
N TYR A 105 9.15 -15.03 15.16
CA TYR A 105 8.36 -13.96 14.54
C TYR A 105 8.65 -12.68 15.29
N LYS A 106 9.36 -11.76 14.66
CA LYS A 106 9.67 -10.45 15.24
C LYS A 106 8.71 -9.41 14.69
N GLY A 107 7.99 -8.76 15.57
CA GLY A 107 7.03 -7.73 15.20
C GLY A 107 6.81 -6.75 16.33
N ILE A 108 5.64 -6.11 16.33
CA ILE A 108 5.25 -5.16 17.37
C ILE A 108 3.88 -5.53 17.93
N ILE A 109 3.65 -5.16 19.18
CA ILE A 109 2.36 -5.38 19.83
C ILE A 109 1.41 -4.27 19.40
N THR A 110 0.38 -4.63 18.67
CA THR A 110 -0.61 -3.67 18.15
C THR A 110 -1.91 -3.65 18.94
N TYR A 111 -2.13 -4.65 19.79
CA TYR A 111 -3.34 -4.76 20.58
C TYR A 111 -3.05 -5.58 21.82
N ILE A 112 -3.64 -5.17 22.93
CA ILE A 112 -3.57 -5.92 24.19
C ILE A 112 -4.92 -5.79 24.90
N LYS A 113 -5.37 -6.92 25.46
CA LYS A 113 -6.61 -6.98 26.23
C LYS A 113 -6.38 -7.79 27.50
N TYR A 114 -6.75 -7.22 28.63
CA TYR A 114 -6.72 -7.92 29.90
C TYR A 114 -8.00 -8.74 30.05
N LEU A 115 -7.84 -10.05 30.30
CA LEU A 115 -8.96 -10.99 30.34
C LEU A 115 -9.41 -11.31 31.76
N GLY A 116 -8.63 -10.89 32.77
CA GLY A 116 -9.00 -11.08 34.17
C GLY A 116 -8.00 -11.94 34.96
N ILE A 117 -8.38 -12.21 36.19
CA ILE A 117 -7.59 -12.97 37.16
C ILE A 117 -8.23 -14.33 37.37
N ASN A 118 -7.40 -15.37 37.45
CA ASN A 118 -7.87 -16.68 37.91
C ASN A 118 -7.60 -16.80 39.41
N HIS A 119 -8.65 -16.98 40.21
CA HIS A 119 -8.60 -17.07 41.67
C HIS A 119 -8.21 -18.44 42.19
N GLU A 120 -8.08 -19.46 41.33
CA GLU A 120 -7.88 -20.86 41.78
C GLU A 120 -6.43 -21.24 42.02
N SER A 121 -5.49 -20.34 41.86
CA SER A 121 -4.08 -20.68 42.04
C SER A 121 -3.48 -20.03 43.27
N ALA A 122 -3.80 -20.60 44.40
CA ALA A 122 -3.06 -20.31 45.63
C ALA A 122 -1.87 -21.28 45.71
N LEU A 123 -0.67 -20.78 45.47
CA LEU A 123 0.55 -21.55 45.66
C LEU A 123 1.01 -21.40 47.11
N ASN A 124 1.05 -22.51 47.79
CA ASN A 124 1.73 -22.57 49.09
C ASN A 124 3.25 -22.64 48.85
N ILE A 125 3.88 -21.50 48.87
CA ILE A 125 5.34 -21.48 48.88
C ILE A 125 5.76 -21.81 50.33
N ASN A 126 6.09 -23.06 50.55
CA ASN A 126 6.71 -23.48 51.81
C ASN A 126 8.16 -23.01 51.81
N ASP A 127 8.36 -21.78 52.19
CA ASP A 127 9.70 -21.36 52.60
C ASP A 127 9.84 -21.81 54.04
N SER A 128 10.88 -22.59 54.31
CA SER A 128 11.11 -23.28 55.58
C SER A 128 11.37 -22.35 56.77
N THR A 129 11.27 -21.05 56.58
CA THR A 129 11.55 -20.07 57.63
C THR A 129 10.42 -19.10 57.96
N SER A 130 9.32 -19.10 57.19
CA SER A 130 8.17 -18.26 57.52
C SER A 130 6.86 -18.92 57.08
N ASN A 131 5.93 -19.04 57.99
CA ASN A 131 4.60 -19.61 57.78
C ASN A 131 3.63 -18.65 57.03
N THR A 132 4.13 -17.80 56.16
CA THR A 132 3.26 -16.91 55.37
C THR A 132 2.92 -17.53 54.02
N LYS A 133 1.66 -17.84 53.82
CA LYS A 133 1.12 -18.27 52.54
C LYS A 133 1.11 -17.05 51.59
N GLN A 134 1.98 -17.07 50.60
CA GLN A 134 1.94 -16.07 49.54
C GLN A 134 1.04 -16.58 48.44
N ILE A 135 0.01 -15.80 48.12
CA ILE A 135 -0.92 -16.09 47.05
C ILE A 135 -0.34 -15.56 45.74
N GLN A 136 -0.25 -16.42 44.75
CA GLN A 136 0.21 -16.04 43.43
C GLN A 136 -1.02 -15.97 42.48
N TYR A 137 -1.19 -14.83 41.84
CA TYR A 137 -2.30 -14.58 40.95
C TYR A 137 -1.85 -14.75 39.50
N LYS A 138 -2.72 -15.36 38.67
CA LYS A 138 -2.50 -15.48 37.24
C LYS A 138 -3.34 -14.41 36.56
N HIS A 139 -2.68 -13.54 35.81
CA HIS A 139 -3.32 -12.47 35.04
C HIS A 139 -3.31 -12.86 33.58
N PHE A 140 -4.48 -12.98 32.98
CA PHE A 140 -4.66 -13.44 31.61
C PHE A 140 -4.79 -12.27 30.65
N PHE A 141 -4.12 -12.38 29.50
CA PHE A 141 -4.08 -11.35 28.46
C PHE A 141 -4.26 -11.97 27.09
N SER A 142 -4.83 -11.18 26.19
CA SER A 142 -4.84 -11.45 24.77
C SER A 142 -4.01 -10.36 24.08
N PHE A 143 -3.12 -10.76 23.19
CA PHE A 143 -2.22 -9.88 22.45
C PHE A 143 -2.45 -10.04 20.95
N LYS A 144 -2.20 -8.97 20.20
CA LYS A 144 -2.00 -9.06 18.76
C LYS A 144 -0.60 -8.56 18.44
N LEU A 145 0.18 -9.41 17.78
CA LEU A 145 1.53 -9.12 17.29
C LEU A 145 1.47 -9.07 15.78
N GLN A 146 2.01 -8.00 15.19
CA GLN A 146 1.99 -7.83 13.74
C GLN A 146 3.35 -7.36 13.24
N SER A 147 3.54 -7.47 11.92
CA SER A 147 4.70 -6.93 11.23
C SER A 147 4.94 -5.48 11.62
N VAL A 148 6.20 -5.08 11.75
CA VAL A 148 6.58 -3.68 12.00
C VAL A 148 6.08 -2.75 10.88
N LEU A 149 5.87 -3.28 9.69
CA LEU A 149 5.31 -2.52 8.56
C LEU A 149 3.89 -2.01 8.83
N ILE A 150 3.18 -2.56 9.82
CA ILE A 150 1.84 -2.07 10.17
C ILE A 150 1.88 -0.61 10.64
N ARG A 151 3.03 -0.12 11.12
CA ARG A 151 3.20 1.30 11.46
C ARG A 151 2.91 2.22 10.29
N LEU A 152 3.23 1.77 9.07
CA LEU A 152 2.97 2.53 7.86
C LEU A 152 1.47 2.72 7.58
N SER A 153 0.62 1.86 8.15
CA SER A 153 -0.83 1.99 8.00
C SER A 153 -1.41 3.15 8.82
N LEU A 154 -0.64 3.67 9.76
CA LEU A 154 -1.10 4.72 10.68
C LEU A 154 -0.85 6.13 10.14
N ASN A 155 -0.04 6.27 9.10
CA ASN A 155 0.27 7.55 8.46
C ASN A 155 -0.43 7.62 7.12
N LYS A 156 -1.35 8.57 6.98
CA LYS A 156 -1.96 8.93 5.69
C LYS A 156 -1.29 10.17 5.15
N ALA A 157 -1.05 10.19 3.86
CA ALA A 157 -0.33 11.30 3.24
C ALA A 157 -0.84 11.58 1.84
N ASN A 158 -0.52 12.79 1.38
CA ASN A 158 -0.70 13.21 0.00
C ASN A 158 0.67 13.64 -0.49
N ARG A 159 1.27 12.86 -1.37
CA ARG A 159 2.62 13.12 -1.89
C ARG A 159 2.66 12.88 -3.38
N ILE A 160 3.55 13.58 -4.04
CA ILE A 160 3.71 13.51 -5.49
C ILE A 160 5.19 13.19 -5.80
N TYR A 161 5.39 12.31 -6.76
CA TYR A 161 6.72 11.91 -7.22
C TYR A 161 6.74 12.06 -8.73
N THR A 162 7.74 12.77 -9.26
CA THR A 162 7.83 13.09 -10.68
C THR A 162 9.11 12.49 -11.27
N HIS A 163 8.98 11.96 -12.50
CA HIS A 163 10.09 11.42 -13.28
C HIS A 163 10.93 10.41 -12.47
N THR A 164 10.24 9.40 -11.93
CA THR A 164 10.88 8.35 -11.14
C THR A 164 10.15 7.03 -11.35
N ASN A 165 10.74 5.93 -10.88
CA ASN A 165 10.13 4.62 -10.98
C ASN A 165 9.56 4.17 -9.63
N ILE A 166 8.72 3.13 -9.65
CA ILE A 166 8.03 2.66 -8.45
C ILE A 166 9.00 2.17 -7.37
N ILE A 167 10.13 1.59 -7.76
CA ILE A 167 11.10 1.06 -6.78
C ILE A 167 11.70 2.21 -5.97
N GLU A 168 12.06 3.30 -6.64
CA GLU A 168 12.61 4.48 -5.94
C GLU A 168 11.57 5.11 -5.02
N VAL A 169 10.30 5.14 -5.43
CA VAL A 169 9.21 5.67 -4.60
C VAL A 169 9.00 4.77 -3.36
N ILE A 170 9.01 3.45 -3.53
CA ILE A 170 8.91 2.51 -2.42
C ILE A 170 10.07 2.73 -1.43
N LYS A 171 11.29 2.86 -1.95
CA LYS A 171 12.48 3.11 -1.12
C LYS A 171 12.38 4.42 -0.35
N GLN A 172 11.92 5.49 -1.00
CA GLN A 172 11.73 6.79 -0.34
C GLN A 172 10.68 6.70 0.76
N THR A 173 9.56 6.04 0.49
CA THR A 173 8.48 5.88 1.48
C THR A 173 8.97 5.09 2.70
N LEU A 174 9.67 3.98 2.47
CA LEU A 174 10.24 3.18 3.56
C LEU A 174 11.35 3.93 4.30
N GLY A 175 12.05 4.83 3.61
CA GLY A 175 13.08 5.67 4.20
C GLY A 175 12.58 6.56 5.32
N PHE A 176 11.30 6.98 5.28
CA PHE A 176 10.70 7.76 6.37
C PHE A 176 10.64 6.97 7.69
N TYR A 177 10.74 5.65 7.62
CA TYR A 177 10.58 4.73 8.75
C TYR A 177 11.86 4.01 9.13
N GLN A 178 13.01 4.34 8.54
CA GLN A 178 14.24 3.56 8.70
C GLN A 178 14.69 3.44 10.16
N ASP A 179 14.42 4.44 10.97
CA ASP A 179 14.83 4.44 12.38
C ASP A 179 13.97 3.56 13.27
N ILE A 180 12.81 3.12 12.79
CA ILE A 180 11.86 2.33 13.59
C ILE A 180 11.53 0.95 13.00
N LEU A 181 11.98 0.64 11.79
CA LEU A 181 11.72 -0.68 11.21
C LEU A 181 12.56 -1.76 11.87
N HIS A 182 13.81 -1.46 12.19
CA HIS A 182 14.76 -2.40 12.79
C HIS A 182 14.86 -3.74 12.05
N LYS A 183 14.64 -3.71 10.74
CA LYS A 183 14.83 -4.82 9.81
C LYS A 183 15.49 -4.31 8.55
N GLU A 184 16.31 -5.15 7.94
CA GLU A 184 16.88 -4.88 6.63
C GLU A 184 15.80 -5.01 5.55
N ILE A 185 15.94 -4.27 4.47
CA ILE A 185 15.04 -4.38 3.32
C ILE A 185 15.86 -4.88 2.14
N ASP A 186 15.44 -6.00 1.57
CA ASP A 186 16.17 -6.69 0.50
C ASP A 186 15.39 -6.56 -0.82
N TYR A 187 16.01 -5.93 -1.80
CA TYR A 187 15.48 -5.77 -3.16
C TYR A 187 16.22 -6.66 -4.17
N SER A 188 17.09 -7.57 -3.71
CA SER A 188 17.95 -8.37 -4.60
C SER A 188 17.16 -9.32 -5.50
N ASN A 189 15.90 -9.59 -5.16
CA ASN A 189 15.02 -10.46 -5.96
C ASN A 189 14.02 -9.64 -6.80
N ILE A 190 14.31 -8.36 -7.01
CA ILE A 190 13.66 -7.55 -8.03
C ILE A 190 14.53 -7.62 -9.28
N HIS A 191 14.07 -8.36 -10.29
CA HIS A 191 14.84 -8.60 -11.51
C HIS A 191 14.33 -7.80 -12.70
N PHE A 192 13.04 -7.41 -12.71
CA PHE A 192 12.50 -6.60 -13.80
C PHE A 192 12.95 -5.15 -13.65
N ASN A 193 13.13 -4.49 -14.79
CA ASN A 193 13.43 -3.08 -14.84
C ASN A 193 12.13 -2.29 -14.96
N TYR A 194 11.76 -1.58 -13.90
CA TYR A 194 10.52 -0.78 -13.87
C TYR A 194 10.81 0.59 -14.45
N GLU A 195 10.06 0.95 -15.49
CA GLU A 195 10.29 2.18 -16.22
C GLU A 195 9.94 3.43 -15.39
N GLU A 196 10.63 4.51 -15.70
CA GLU A 196 10.31 5.83 -15.17
C GLU A 196 8.89 6.23 -15.58
N GLN A 197 8.11 6.72 -14.61
CA GLN A 197 6.79 7.31 -14.82
C GLN A 197 6.88 8.82 -14.62
N GLU A 198 6.13 9.57 -15.40
CA GLU A 198 6.13 11.03 -15.28
C GLU A 198 5.55 11.46 -13.94
N LEU A 199 4.58 10.71 -13.42
CA LEU A 199 3.89 11.06 -12.20
C LEU A 199 3.43 9.82 -11.46
N ILE A 200 3.75 9.74 -10.17
CA ILE A 200 3.22 8.76 -9.23
C ILE A 200 2.69 9.56 -8.04
N SER A 201 1.41 9.38 -7.72
CA SER A 201 0.74 10.14 -6.66
C SER A 201 0.24 9.23 -5.56
N GLN A 202 0.46 9.66 -4.32
CA GLN A 202 -0.19 9.12 -3.14
C GLN A 202 -1.31 10.09 -2.75
N TYR A 203 -2.55 9.62 -2.72
CA TYR A 203 -3.68 10.48 -2.40
C TYR A 203 -4.57 9.83 -1.37
N ASN A 204 -4.64 10.45 -0.20
CA ASN A 204 -5.55 10.09 0.90
C ASN A 204 -5.50 8.60 1.25
N GLU A 205 -4.33 8.02 1.14
CA GLU A 205 -4.08 6.61 1.47
C GLU A 205 -2.91 6.50 2.45
N SER A 206 -2.91 5.44 3.25
CA SER A 206 -1.80 5.19 4.16
C SER A 206 -0.52 4.87 3.38
N ASP A 207 0.62 5.09 4.02
CA ASP A 207 1.90 4.73 3.42
C ASP A 207 1.95 3.23 3.11
N LEU A 208 1.35 2.39 3.96
CA LEU A 208 1.28 0.95 3.71
C LEU A 208 0.44 0.63 2.48
N ASP A 209 -0.76 1.21 2.38
CA ASP A 209 -1.62 0.99 1.22
C ASP A 209 -0.95 1.47 -0.07
N PHE A 210 -0.23 2.59 0.02
CA PHE A 210 0.49 3.16 -1.13
C PHE A 210 1.58 2.21 -1.64
N ILE A 211 2.50 1.77 -0.76
CA ILE A 211 3.57 0.85 -1.21
C ILE A 211 3.01 -0.51 -1.62
N THR A 212 1.93 -0.96 -0.98
CA THR A 212 1.27 -2.23 -1.36
C THR A 212 0.67 -2.11 -2.75
N ARG A 213 -0.02 -1.01 -3.03
CA ARG A 213 -0.60 -0.75 -4.35
C ARG A 213 0.48 -0.67 -5.44
N LEU A 214 1.54 0.10 -5.20
CA LEU A 214 2.64 0.21 -6.16
C LEU A 214 3.30 -1.15 -6.40
N SER A 215 3.50 -1.92 -5.35
CA SER A 215 4.14 -3.25 -5.46
C SER A 215 3.21 -4.22 -6.19
N HIS A 216 2.02 -4.44 -5.66
CA HIS A 216 1.10 -5.47 -6.15
C HIS A 216 0.64 -5.22 -7.59
N ASN A 217 0.37 -3.96 -7.93
CA ASN A 217 -0.10 -3.63 -9.29
C ASN A 217 1.00 -3.76 -10.34
N ASN A 218 2.23 -4.01 -9.91
CA ASN A 218 3.38 -4.25 -10.78
C ASN A 218 3.95 -5.66 -10.62
N GLY A 219 3.23 -6.55 -9.93
CA GLY A 219 3.63 -7.94 -9.79
C GLY A 219 4.68 -8.19 -8.71
N ILE A 220 4.94 -7.21 -7.86
CA ILE A 220 5.89 -7.33 -6.75
C ILE A 220 5.13 -7.76 -5.50
N PHE A 221 5.59 -8.82 -4.86
CA PHE A 221 5.11 -9.25 -3.55
C PHE A 221 6.19 -9.02 -2.52
N PHE A 222 5.80 -8.88 -1.24
CA PHE A 222 6.76 -8.73 -0.16
C PHE A 222 6.33 -9.49 1.07
N TYR A 223 7.30 -10.01 1.77
CA TYR A 223 7.15 -10.81 2.98
C TYR A 223 8.41 -10.66 3.82
N GLU A 224 8.40 -11.24 5.01
CA GLU A 224 9.51 -11.01 5.94
C GLU A 224 9.87 -12.26 6.73
N ASP A 225 11.11 -12.29 7.18
CA ASP A 225 11.56 -13.20 8.23
C ASP A 225 11.86 -12.39 9.49
N GLU A 226 12.63 -12.97 10.42
CA GLU A 226 12.95 -12.31 11.69
C GLU A 226 13.68 -10.97 11.48
N ASN A 227 14.57 -10.89 10.48
CA ASN A 227 15.50 -9.77 10.36
C ASN A 227 15.38 -8.98 9.06
N THR A 228 14.66 -9.50 8.07
CA THR A 228 14.67 -8.93 6.72
C THR A 228 13.27 -8.92 6.12
N ILE A 229 12.95 -7.83 5.41
CA ILE A 229 11.76 -7.67 4.58
C ILE A 229 12.22 -7.82 3.12
N TYR A 230 11.63 -8.76 2.40
CA TYR A 230 12.00 -9.10 1.01
C TYR A 230 10.95 -8.56 0.05
N PHE A 231 11.38 -7.74 -0.91
CA PHE A 231 10.56 -7.33 -2.05
C PHE A 231 11.00 -8.16 -3.26
N CYS A 232 10.05 -8.83 -3.90
CA CYS A 232 10.34 -9.85 -4.91
C CYS A 232 9.42 -9.74 -6.11
N ASP A 233 9.99 -9.87 -7.32
CA ASP A 233 9.21 -10.20 -8.51
C ASP A 233 9.57 -11.58 -9.05
N VAL A 234 10.60 -12.20 -8.49
CA VAL A 234 10.95 -13.60 -8.65
C VAL A 234 11.19 -14.21 -7.27
N TYR A 235 11.14 -15.53 -7.18
CA TYR A 235 11.34 -16.21 -5.90
C TYR A 235 12.79 -16.08 -5.44
N LYS A 236 12.96 -15.83 -4.14
CA LYS A 236 14.25 -15.92 -3.48
C LYS A 236 14.73 -17.37 -3.56
N ASN A 237 15.99 -17.56 -3.97
CA ASN A 237 16.56 -18.91 -4.07
C ASN A 237 16.88 -19.44 -2.67
N VAL A 238 16.20 -20.48 -2.25
CA VAL A 238 16.40 -21.14 -0.96
C VAL A 238 16.56 -22.63 -1.16
N LYS A 239 17.19 -23.30 -0.20
CA LYS A 239 17.39 -24.74 -0.25
C LYS A 239 16.03 -25.45 -0.22
N ASN A 240 15.87 -26.43 -1.07
CA ASN A 240 14.65 -27.24 -1.16
C ASN A 240 14.53 -28.15 0.08
N LYS A 241 13.34 -28.22 0.67
CA LYS A 241 13.04 -29.09 1.81
C LYS A 241 12.24 -30.30 1.33
N GLU A 242 12.69 -31.48 1.70
CA GLU A 242 11.96 -32.70 1.41
C GLU A 242 10.95 -32.97 2.51
N ILE A 243 9.69 -33.12 2.12
CA ILE A 243 8.55 -33.24 3.05
C ILE A 243 7.80 -34.53 2.73
N GLU A 244 7.53 -35.30 3.75
CA GLU A 244 6.75 -36.52 3.58
C GLU A 244 5.26 -36.20 3.47
N TYR A 245 4.59 -36.79 2.50
CA TYR A 245 3.14 -36.80 2.37
C TYR A 245 2.61 -38.15 2.82
N ASN A 246 1.78 -38.13 3.86
CA ASN A 246 1.23 -39.36 4.47
C ASN A 246 -0.26 -39.14 4.78
N PRO A 247 -1.16 -39.63 3.91
CA PRO A 247 -2.60 -39.47 4.14
C PRO A 247 -3.18 -40.43 5.19
N ASN A 248 -2.35 -41.29 5.79
CA ASN A 248 -2.83 -42.29 6.75
C ASN A 248 -2.98 -41.66 8.14
N ILE A 249 -4.21 -41.38 8.52
CA ILE A 249 -4.56 -40.63 9.72
C ILE A 249 -4.05 -41.30 11.01
N ASN A 250 -3.91 -42.62 11.02
CA ASN A 250 -3.56 -43.35 12.24
C ASN A 250 -2.12 -43.10 12.70
N ASN A 251 -1.26 -42.57 11.84
CA ASN A 251 0.15 -42.34 12.16
C ASN A 251 0.54 -40.86 12.29
N ILE A 252 -0.41 -39.93 12.23
CA ILE A 252 -0.14 -38.48 12.24
C ILE A 252 0.53 -38.03 13.52
N LEU A 253 0.22 -38.67 14.65
CA LEU A 253 0.75 -38.27 15.96
C LEU A 253 2.23 -38.54 16.13
N ASN A 254 2.83 -39.35 15.25
CA ASN A 254 4.20 -39.83 15.44
C ASN A 254 5.18 -39.39 14.35
N GLN A 255 4.75 -38.57 13.40
CA GLN A 255 5.62 -38.21 12.27
C GLN A 255 5.28 -36.82 11.71
N ALA A 256 6.32 -36.05 11.42
CA ALA A 256 6.17 -34.75 10.76
C ALA A 256 5.86 -34.95 9.29
N CYS A 257 4.67 -34.56 8.86
CA CYS A 257 4.23 -34.79 7.50
C CYS A 257 3.11 -33.84 7.09
N ILE A 258 2.85 -33.79 5.79
CA ILE A 258 1.62 -33.26 5.22
C ILE A 258 0.61 -34.42 5.23
N SER A 259 -0.52 -34.21 5.87
CA SER A 259 -1.53 -35.27 6.05
C SER A 259 -2.64 -35.23 5.01
N SER A 260 -2.89 -34.08 4.40
CA SER A 260 -3.89 -33.97 3.34
C SER A 260 -3.56 -32.82 2.40
N ILE A 261 -3.91 -33.01 1.14
CA ILE A 261 -3.78 -31.99 0.10
C ILE A 261 -5.12 -31.94 -0.65
N TYR A 262 -5.64 -30.75 -0.84
CA TYR A 262 -6.91 -30.58 -1.55
C TYR A 262 -6.91 -29.29 -2.36
N LYS A 263 -7.77 -29.25 -3.37
CA LYS A 263 -7.87 -28.13 -4.30
C LYS A 263 -9.28 -27.56 -4.25
N GLU A 264 -9.39 -26.24 -4.09
CA GLU A 264 -10.65 -25.52 -4.19
C GLU A 264 -10.68 -24.77 -5.51
N GLN A 265 -11.84 -24.77 -6.17
CA GLN A 265 -12.02 -24.07 -7.43
C GLN A 265 -13.27 -23.20 -7.37
N SER A 266 -13.20 -22.04 -8.00
CA SER A 266 -14.33 -21.14 -8.15
C SER A 266 -14.33 -20.53 -9.54
N LEU A 267 -15.51 -20.15 -10.00
CA LEU A 267 -15.66 -19.50 -11.30
C LEU A 267 -15.07 -18.10 -11.24
N ARG A 268 -14.24 -17.76 -12.22
CA ARG A 268 -13.51 -16.49 -12.28
C ARG A 268 -13.45 -15.94 -13.70
N THR A 269 -13.18 -14.64 -13.81
CA THR A 269 -12.80 -14.00 -15.07
C THR A 269 -11.57 -14.72 -15.66
N ASN A 270 -11.62 -15.00 -16.93
CA ASN A 270 -10.56 -15.76 -17.62
C ASN A 270 -9.98 -15.03 -18.84
N SER A 271 -10.36 -13.78 -19.03
CA SER A 271 -9.91 -12.97 -20.15
C SER A 271 -9.78 -11.52 -19.70
N PHE A 272 -8.80 -10.79 -20.24
CA PHE A 272 -8.53 -9.42 -19.82
C PHE A 272 -8.20 -8.57 -21.03
N THR A 273 -8.85 -7.40 -21.15
CA THR A 273 -8.64 -6.48 -22.26
C THR A 273 -8.27 -5.12 -21.70
N HIS A 274 -7.16 -4.57 -22.16
CA HIS A 274 -6.72 -3.22 -21.83
C HIS A 274 -6.77 -2.36 -23.06
N SER A 275 -7.47 -1.23 -23.00
CA SER A 275 -7.57 -0.29 -24.10
C SER A 275 -7.16 1.11 -23.66
N SER A 276 -6.69 1.88 -24.62
CA SER A 276 -6.23 3.24 -24.40
C SER A 276 -6.36 4.03 -25.69
N ILE A 277 -6.34 5.35 -25.56
CA ILE A 277 -6.30 6.25 -26.71
C ILE A 277 -4.95 6.97 -26.68
N ASN A 278 -4.32 7.07 -27.83
CA ASN A 278 -3.04 7.77 -27.95
C ASN A 278 -3.31 9.26 -28.23
N ALA A 279 -2.73 10.12 -27.40
CA ALA A 279 -2.92 11.56 -27.49
C ALA A 279 -2.38 12.14 -28.80
N ASN A 280 -1.36 11.49 -29.40
CA ASN A 280 -0.80 11.91 -30.69
C ASN A 280 -1.64 11.45 -31.88
N THR A 281 -2.43 10.39 -31.71
CA THR A 281 -3.32 9.86 -32.75
C THR A 281 -4.71 9.61 -32.16
N PRO A 282 -5.42 10.67 -31.75
CA PRO A 282 -6.61 10.52 -30.91
C PRO A 282 -7.79 9.81 -31.59
N LEU A 283 -7.74 9.63 -32.89
CA LEU A 283 -8.78 8.90 -33.62
C LEU A 283 -8.59 7.38 -33.54
N ASN A 284 -7.44 6.92 -33.05
CA ASN A 284 -7.10 5.49 -33.04
C ASN A 284 -7.16 4.94 -31.61
N LEU A 285 -8.23 4.24 -31.30
CA LEU A 285 -8.34 3.50 -30.05
C LEU A 285 -7.43 2.27 -30.14
N LEU A 286 -6.49 2.16 -29.19
CA LEU A 286 -5.58 1.03 -29.10
C LEU A 286 -6.13 0.04 -28.07
N SER A 287 -6.03 -1.25 -28.36
CA SER A 287 -6.43 -2.26 -27.39
C SER A 287 -5.55 -3.50 -27.51
N LEU A 288 -5.32 -4.13 -26.38
CA LEU A 288 -4.68 -5.44 -26.32
C LEU A 288 -5.53 -6.38 -25.49
N HIS A 289 -5.87 -7.50 -26.09
CA HIS A 289 -6.65 -8.55 -25.46
C HIS A 289 -5.70 -9.64 -24.98
N SER A 290 -5.65 -9.87 -23.69
CA SER A 290 -4.91 -11.02 -23.15
C SER A 290 -5.77 -12.26 -23.39
N SER A 291 -5.27 -13.13 -24.23
CA SER A 291 -5.92 -14.40 -24.47
C SER A 291 -5.80 -15.30 -23.24
N LYS A 292 -6.81 -16.03 -23.00
CA LYS A 292 -6.94 -17.24 -22.18
C LYS A 292 -5.94 -17.42 -21.04
N VAL A 293 -6.38 -17.25 -19.83
CA VAL A 293 -5.77 -17.97 -18.72
C VAL A 293 -5.71 -19.44 -19.15
N PRO A 294 -4.53 -20.07 -19.19
CA PRO A 294 -4.45 -21.44 -19.65
C PRO A 294 -5.07 -22.38 -18.62
N TYR A 295 -6.37 -22.56 -18.71
CA TYR A 295 -7.00 -23.67 -18.01
C TYR A 295 -6.59 -24.94 -18.72
N GLU A 296 -6.02 -25.86 -17.99
CA GLU A 296 -5.74 -27.18 -18.52
C GLU A 296 -7.03 -27.91 -18.91
N GLN A 297 -8.14 -27.46 -18.31
CA GLN A 297 -9.46 -27.99 -18.64
C GLN A 297 -10.33 -26.86 -19.20
N GLU A 298 -10.84 -27.07 -20.38
CA GLU A 298 -11.80 -26.16 -20.97
C GLU A 298 -13.05 -26.10 -20.07
N LEU A 299 -13.54 -24.88 -19.85
CA LEU A 299 -14.85 -24.74 -19.22
C LEU A 299 -15.88 -25.48 -20.06
N ASN A 300 -16.78 -26.21 -19.40
CA ASN A 300 -17.73 -27.08 -20.10
C ASN A 300 -18.56 -26.33 -21.14
N ASN A 301 -18.86 -25.08 -20.91
CA ASN A 301 -19.63 -24.26 -21.84
C ASN A 301 -18.76 -23.37 -22.75
N LYS A 302 -17.44 -23.47 -22.63
CA LYS A 302 -16.45 -22.65 -23.38
C LYS A 302 -16.69 -21.16 -23.23
N ALA A 303 -17.30 -20.73 -22.12
CA ALA A 303 -17.62 -19.34 -21.89
C ALA A 303 -16.35 -18.51 -21.68
N CYS A 304 -16.37 -17.30 -22.19
CA CYS A 304 -15.32 -16.32 -22.00
C CYS A 304 -15.87 -15.20 -21.10
N TYR A 305 -15.29 -15.03 -19.94
CA TYR A 305 -15.65 -13.98 -19.00
C TYR A 305 -14.53 -12.96 -19.00
N ASN A 306 -14.81 -11.79 -19.58
CA ASN A 306 -13.78 -10.79 -19.86
C ASN A 306 -13.91 -9.58 -18.93
N GLU A 307 -12.79 -9.13 -18.40
CA GLU A 307 -12.68 -7.86 -17.69
C GLU A 307 -12.01 -6.86 -18.65
N HIS A 308 -12.75 -5.81 -19.00
CA HIS A 308 -12.27 -4.73 -19.87
C HIS A 308 -11.98 -3.50 -19.02
N PHE A 309 -10.79 -2.95 -19.16
CA PHE A 309 -10.42 -1.71 -18.48
C PHE A 309 -9.78 -0.76 -19.49
N TYR A 310 -10.15 0.50 -19.35
CA TYR A 310 -9.71 1.59 -20.21
C TYR A 310 -8.88 2.57 -19.39
N GLU A 311 -7.79 3.07 -19.98
CA GLU A 311 -6.96 4.13 -19.39
C GLU A 311 -6.67 5.19 -20.43
N SER A 312 -6.95 6.46 -20.11
CA SER A 312 -6.55 7.59 -20.95
C SER A 312 -5.03 7.70 -20.95
N GLU A 313 -4.45 7.89 -22.12
CA GLU A 313 -3.03 8.20 -22.21
C GLU A 313 -2.79 9.63 -21.71
N TYR A 314 -1.81 9.77 -20.85
CA TYR A 314 -1.50 11.05 -20.22
C TYR A 314 -0.37 11.79 -20.92
N SER A 315 0.65 11.05 -21.36
CA SER A 315 1.89 11.61 -21.88
C SER A 315 1.88 11.72 -23.40
N PHE A 316 2.42 12.82 -23.92
CA PHE A 316 2.71 12.92 -25.35
C PHE A 316 3.99 12.20 -25.75
N THR A 317 4.84 11.85 -24.79
CA THR A 317 6.17 11.30 -25.04
C THR A 317 6.20 9.77 -25.01
N LYS A 318 5.33 9.15 -24.23
CA LYS A 318 5.29 7.68 -24.08
C LYS A 318 3.85 7.19 -24.23
N SER A 319 3.68 6.13 -25.00
CA SER A 319 2.40 5.44 -25.08
C SER A 319 2.21 4.52 -23.87
N ILE A 320 0.98 4.27 -23.49
CA ILE A 320 0.65 3.35 -22.39
C ILE A 320 1.09 1.93 -22.76
N ASP A 321 1.70 1.24 -21.81
CA ASP A 321 2.00 -0.17 -21.95
C ASP A 321 0.71 -0.97 -21.76
N LEU A 322 0.18 -1.48 -22.87
CA LEU A 322 -1.06 -2.26 -22.87
C LEU A 322 -0.83 -3.72 -22.47
N LYS A 323 0.42 -4.20 -22.41
CA LYS A 323 0.73 -5.61 -22.18
C LYS A 323 0.79 -5.98 -20.71
N THR A 324 1.38 -5.14 -19.88
CA THR A 324 1.75 -5.51 -18.51
C THR A 324 0.51 -5.82 -17.66
N LYS A 325 -0.49 -4.95 -17.67
CA LYS A 325 -1.66 -5.11 -16.80
C LYS A 325 -2.49 -6.36 -17.11
N PRO A 326 -2.84 -6.64 -18.38
CA PRO A 326 -3.53 -7.91 -18.68
C PRO A 326 -2.67 -9.13 -18.35
N SER A 327 -1.37 -9.08 -18.60
CA SER A 327 -0.45 -10.18 -18.28
C SER A 327 -0.43 -10.48 -16.79
N LEU A 328 -0.35 -9.45 -15.96
CA LEU A 328 -0.34 -9.61 -14.50
C LEU A 328 -1.68 -10.16 -13.99
N LYS A 329 -2.80 -9.69 -14.55
CA LYS A 329 -4.12 -10.21 -14.18
C LYS A 329 -4.28 -11.67 -14.58
N GLU A 330 -3.77 -12.04 -15.73
CA GLU A 330 -3.74 -13.43 -16.19
C GLU A 330 -2.89 -14.30 -15.25
N LYS A 331 -1.71 -13.84 -14.87
CA LYS A 331 -0.84 -14.55 -13.92
C LYS A 331 -1.49 -14.69 -12.56
N ARG A 332 -2.20 -13.66 -12.09
CA ARG A 332 -2.94 -13.74 -10.82
C ARG A 332 -4.05 -14.79 -10.90
N ALA A 333 -4.78 -14.84 -11.99
CA ALA A 333 -5.82 -15.86 -12.20
C ALA A 333 -5.21 -17.26 -12.17
N LEU A 334 -4.03 -17.43 -12.77
CA LEU A 334 -3.31 -18.71 -12.76
C LEU A 334 -2.92 -19.11 -11.33
N VAL A 335 -2.44 -18.18 -10.51
CA VAL A 335 -2.12 -18.45 -9.10
C VAL A 335 -3.35 -18.98 -8.37
N LEU A 336 -4.50 -18.31 -8.55
CA LEU A 336 -5.75 -18.72 -7.89
C LEU A 336 -6.24 -20.08 -8.37
N ASN A 337 -6.02 -20.41 -9.64
CA ASN A 337 -6.46 -21.69 -10.21
C ASN A 337 -5.57 -22.85 -9.80
N GLU A 338 -4.26 -22.60 -9.60
CA GLU A 338 -3.28 -23.65 -9.39
C GLU A 338 -2.86 -23.82 -7.93
N SER A 339 -3.37 -23.00 -7.01
CA SER A 339 -3.09 -23.13 -5.59
C SER A 339 -3.71 -24.39 -5.00
N LEU A 340 -2.96 -25.03 -4.10
CA LEU A 340 -3.39 -26.18 -3.33
C LEU A 340 -3.37 -25.84 -1.84
N LEU A 341 -4.29 -26.43 -1.09
CA LEU A 341 -4.29 -26.34 0.36
C LEU A 341 -3.77 -27.65 0.95
N ALA A 342 -2.89 -27.55 1.93
CA ALA A 342 -2.29 -28.71 2.57
C ALA A 342 -2.35 -28.57 4.09
N LYS A 343 -2.78 -29.63 4.77
CA LYS A 343 -2.75 -29.71 6.23
C LYS A 343 -1.47 -30.41 6.66
N SER A 344 -0.80 -29.85 7.66
CA SER A 344 0.45 -30.41 8.15
C SER A 344 0.59 -30.22 9.67
N ASN A 345 1.60 -30.86 10.23
CA ASN A 345 2.01 -30.69 11.61
C ASN A 345 3.48 -30.21 11.71
N ILE A 346 4.04 -29.69 10.63
CA ILE A 346 5.45 -29.29 10.54
C ILE A 346 5.60 -27.81 10.93
N TYR A 347 6.22 -27.55 12.08
CA TYR A 347 6.24 -26.19 12.67
C TYR A 347 7.31 -25.27 12.04
N HIS A 348 8.34 -25.82 11.43
CA HIS A 348 9.49 -25.04 10.96
C HIS A 348 9.39 -24.58 9.50
N LEU A 349 8.23 -24.75 8.86
CA LEU A 349 8.00 -24.28 7.48
C LEU A 349 7.71 -22.78 7.47
N SER A 350 8.29 -22.09 6.50
CA SER A 350 8.20 -20.63 6.38
C SER A 350 7.69 -20.22 5.00
N LEU A 351 7.19 -18.99 4.88
CA LEU A 351 6.83 -18.40 3.58
C LEU A 351 8.04 -18.42 2.65
N GLY A 352 7.79 -18.75 1.40
CA GLY A 352 8.82 -18.77 0.38
C GLY A 352 9.68 -20.02 0.37
N ASP A 353 9.46 -20.94 1.32
CA ASP A 353 10.18 -22.22 1.32
C ASP A 353 9.79 -23.04 0.10
N PHE A 354 10.81 -23.63 -0.55
CA PHE A 354 10.61 -24.64 -1.59
C PHE A 354 10.51 -26.00 -0.93
N ILE A 355 9.49 -26.76 -1.30
CA ILE A 355 9.29 -28.11 -0.78
C ILE A 355 9.15 -29.11 -1.93
N THR A 356 9.68 -30.32 -1.70
CA THR A 356 9.46 -31.48 -2.58
C THR A 356 8.68 -32.52 -1.77
N LEU A 357 7.54 -32.95 -2.29
CA LEU A 357 6.69 -33.95 -1.64
C LEU A 357 7.18 -35.36 -1.95
N ASN A 358 7.50 -36.10 -0.91
CA ASN A 358 7.84 -37.52 -1.00
C ASN A 358 6.61 -38.31 -0.56
N TYR A 359 6.01 -39.02 -1.52
CA TYR A 359 4.87 -39.90 -1.25
C TYR A 359 5.36 -41.16 -0.60
N LYS A 360 4.80 -41.50 0.53
CA LYS A 360 5.04 -42.80 1.16
C LYS A 360 4.33 -43.86 0.33
N GLU A 361 5.11 -44.69 -0.36
CA GLU A 361 4.55 -45.77 -1.15
C GLU A 361 3.85 -46.78 -0.25
N PHE A 362 2.56 -46.95 -0.46
CA PHE A 362 1.91 -48.14 0.05
C PHE A 362 2.49 -49.34 -0.63
N ASN A 363 3.01 -50.28 0.15
CA ASN A 363 3.53 -51.54 -0.36
C ASN A 363 2.41 -52.36 -1.05
N HIS A 364 2.07 -51.98 -2.25
CA HIS A 364 1.44 -52.88 -3.19
C HIS A 364 2.41 -53.07 -4.33
N GLN A 365 3.01 -54.26 -4.34
CA GLN A 365 3.81 -54.77 -5.42
C GLN A 365 2.97 -54.84 -6.70
N GLU A 366 2.91 -53.77 -7.43
CA GLU A 366 2.65 -53.85 -8.86
C GLU A 366 3.81 -53.17 -9.54
N GLU A 367 4.61 -54.02 -10.16
CA GLU A 367 5.68 -53.63 -11.04
C GLU A 367 5.12 -52.82 -12.20
N ILE A 368 5.23 -51.50 -12.10
CA ILE A 368 5.04 -50.67 -13.29
C ILE A 368 6.36 -50.67 -14.03
N LYS A 369 6.45 -51.63 -14.92
CA LYS A 369 7.57 -51.67 -15.87
C LYS A 369 7.33 -50.63 -16.96
N ASN A 370 8.33 -49.79 -17.13
CA ASN A 370 8.52 -48.91 -18.30
C ASN A 370 7.52 -47.75 -18.43
N GLN A 371 7.79 -46.72 -17.70
CA GLN A 371 7.25 -45.39 -18.04
C GLN A 371 8.37 -44.60 -18.73
N ASP A 372 8.03 -44.03 -19.86
CA ASP A 372 8.91 -43.19 -20.67
C ASP A 372 9.53 -42.05 -19.85
N GLU A 373 10.75 -41.68 -20.17
CA GLU A 373 11.49 -40.60 -19.51
C GLU A 373 10.69 -39.29 -19.46
N GLU A 374 9.89 -39.01 -20.49
CA GLU A 374 8.99 -37.84 -20.53
C GLU A 374 7.95 -37.82 -19.41
N LYS A 375 7.49 -38.99 -18.97
CA LYS A 375 6.52 -39.09 -17.86
C LYS A 375 7.20 -38.88 -16.50
N GLN A 376 8.47 -39.26 -16.38
CA GLN A 376 9.25 -39.04 -15.16
C GLN A 376 9.51 -37.55 -14.93
N ASP A 377 9.81 -36.79 -15.98
CA ASP A 377 10.03 -35.34 -15.85
C ASP A 377 8.74 -34.62 -15.49
N LYS A 378 7.61 -35.04 -16.05
CA LYS A 378 6.29 -34.48 -15.69
C LYS A 378 5.89 -34.84 -14.26
N ALA A 379 6.23 -36.05 -13.80
CA ALA A 379 5.93 -36.46 -12.43
C ALA A 379 6.78 -35.70 -11.40
N SER A 380 8.03 -35.36 -11.75
CA SER A 380 8.90 -34.56 -10.88
C SER A 380 8.40 -33.13 -10.74
N LEU A 381 7.88 -32.55 -11.82
CA LEU A 381 7.31 -31.20 -11.81
C LEU A 381 6.05 -31.08 -10.91
N LEU A 382 5.35 -32.19 -10.69
CA LEU A 382 4.16 -32.21 -9.85
C LEU A 382 4.47 -32.30 -8.35
N LYS A 383 5.74 -32.47 -7.99
CA LYS A 383 6.17 -32.66 -6.59
C LYS A 383 6.76 -31.42 -5.95
N ASP A 384 7.16 -30.43 -6.75
CA ASP A 384 7.90 -29.27 -6.28
C ASP A 384 6.98 -28.06 -6.13
N PHE A 385 6.93 -27.54 -4.91
CA PHE A 385 6.02 -26.43 -4.55
C PHE A 385 6.78 -25.35 -3.80
N ILE A 386 6.15 -24.16 -3.76
CA ILE A 386 6.53 -23.07 -2.87
C ILE A 386 5.35 -22.80 -1.90
N ILE A 387 5.69 -22.46 -0.68
CA ILE A 387 4.71 -22.08 0.34
C ILE A 387 4.38 -20.59 0.17
N ILE A 388 3.13 -20.28 -0.18
CA ILE A 388 2.70 -18.90 -0.40
C ILE A 388 1.82 -18.37 0.73
N ALA A 389 1.29 -19.25 1.60
CA ALA A 389 0.57 -18.83 2.81
C ALA A 389 0.65 -19.94 3.86
N ASN A 390 0.57 -19.57 5.12
CA ASN A 390 0.65 -20.49 6.24
C ASN A 390 -0.22 -19.96 7.38
N THR A 391 -1.23 -20.73 7.78
CA THR A 391 -2.06 -20.45 8.95
C THR A 391 -1.75 -21.51 9.99
N GLN A 392 -1.28 -21.08 11.16
CA GLN A 392 -0.81 -21.98 12.21
C GLN A 392 -1.66 -21.82 13.46
N ILE A 393 -2.04 -22.94 14.06
CA ILE A 393 -2.76 -23.01 15.34
C ILE A 393 -1.88 -23.72 16.34
N LEU A 394 -1.56 -23.03 17.42
CA LEU A 394 -0.67 -23.52 18.47
C LEU A 394 -1.42 -23.49 19.80
N ILE A 395 -1.40 -24.61 20.53
CA ILE A 395 -2.05 -24.73 21.84
C ILE A 395 -1.07 -25.39 22.80
N ASP A 396 -0.90 -24.80 23.98
CA ASP A 396 -0.11 -25.38 25.07
C ASP A 396 -0.78 -25.07 26.41
N ASP A 397 -1.92 -25.72 26.65
CA ASP A 397 -2.64 -25.59 27.92
C ASP A 397 -1.94 -26.34 29.05
N ALA A 398 -0.96 -27.20 28.75
CA ALA A 398 -0.22 -27.96 29.73
C ALA A 398 0.55 -27.06 30.74
N ILE A 399 0.93 -25.85 30.31
CA ILE A 399 1.59 -24.89 31.21
C ILE A 399 0.65 -24.36 32.31
N LEU A 400 -0.66 -24.46 32.14
CA LEU A 400 -1.61 -24.12 33.21
C LEU A 400 -1.57 -25.13 34.34
N ALA A 401 -1.30 -26.39 34.02
CA ALA A 401 -1.23 -27.48 35.01
C ALA A 401 0.00 -27.39 35.94
N ASN A 402 1.10 -26.80 35.45
CA ASN A 402 2.35 -26.72 36.19
C ASN A 402 2.29 -25.78 37.40
N SER A 403 1.25 -24.97 37.47
CA SER A 403 1.06 -24.03 38.58
C SER A 403 0.00 -24.51 39.58
N ILE A 404 -0.59 -25.69 39.34
CA ILE A 404 -1.50 -26.33 40.32
C ILE A 404 -0.66 -27.29 41.17
N ASN A 405 -0.64 -27.06 42.46
CA ASN A 405 0.11 -27.90 43.40
C ASN A 405 -0.38 -29.34 43.34
N THR A 406 0.54 -30.27 43.15
CA THR A 406 0.26 -31.68 42.99
C THR A 406 -0.29 -32.37 44.25
N ASN A 407 -0.46 -31.62 45.35
CA ASN A 407 -0.98 -32.18 46.62
C ASN A 407 -2.50 -32.21 46.70
N ASP A 408 -3.21 -31.53 45.81
CA ASP A 408 -4.65 -31.71 45.71
C ASP A 408 -4.92 -32.82 44.68
N HIS A 409 -5.63 -33.83 45.10
CA HIS A 409 -5.98 -35.02 44.31
C HIS A 409 -6.92 -34.74 43.13
N LEU A 410 -6.75 -33.60 42.48
CA LEU A 410 -7.45 -33.34 41.21
C LEU A 410 -6.74 -34.13 40.11
N ASN A 411 -7.43 -35.11 39.58
CA ASN A 411 -6.96 -35.88 38.45
C ASN A 411 -6.76 -34.93 37.25
N LEU A 412 -5.50 -34.72 36.93
CA LEU A 412 -5.09 -33.93 35.73
C LEU A 412 -5.72 -34.43 34.43
N LYS A 413 -6.24 -35.66 34.47
CA LYS A 413 -6.96 -36.27 33.31
C LYS A 413 -8.34 -35.68 33.08
N ASP A 414 -8.92 -35.04 34.08
CA ASP A 414 -10.25 -34.44 33.96
C ASP A 414 -10.20 -33.00 33.41
N LEU A 415 -9.02 -32.40 33.41
CA LEU A 415 -8.77 -31.17 32.72
C LEU A 415 -8.31 -31.54 31.29
N ASN A 416 -9.12 -31.27 30.30
CA ASN A 416 -8.80 -31.50 28.88
C ASN A 416 -7.65 -30.56 28.43
N LEU A 417 -6.49 -30.71 29.06
CA LEU A 417 -5.30 -29.94 28.76
C LEU A 417 -4.70 -30.46 27.45
N ASN A 418 -4.56 -29.60 26.50
CA ASN A 418 -4.12 -29.95 25.16
C ASN A 418 -2.79 -29.28 24.82
N LYS A 419 -1.90 -30.03 24.21
CA LYS A 419 -0.67 -29.51 23.61
C LYS A 419 -0.68 -29.97 22.16
N SER A 420 -0.80 -29.02 21.23
CA SER A 420 -0.92 -29.38 19.82
C SER A 420 -0.39 -28.27 18.93
N TYR A 421 0.07 -28.67 17.77
CA TYR A 421 0.47 -27.81 16.68
C TYR A 421 -0.17 -28.32 15.38
N SER A 422 -0.77 -27.44 14.63
CA SER A 422 -1.25 -27.76 13.28
C SER A 422 -1.15 -26.52 12.40
N ASN A 423 -0.96 -26.75 11.10
CA ASN A 423 -0.99 -25.64 10.15
C ASN A 423 -1.70 -26.04 8.87
N THR A 424 -2.17 -25.03 8.16
CA THR A 424 -2.71 -25.13 6.81
C THR A 424 -1.83 -24.28 5.90
N LEU A 425 -1.20 -24.94 4.96
CA LEU A 425 -0.32 -24.31 3.96
C LEU A 425 -1.10 -24.08 2.68
N THR A 426 -0.80 -22.96 2.01
CA THR A 426 -1.18 -22.78 0.61
C THR A 426 0.08 -23.00 -0.22
N LEU A 427 0.00 -23.94 -1.14
CA LEU A 427 1.10 -24.38 -2.00
C LEU A 427 0.84 -23.95 -3.42
N LEU A 428 1.88 -23.52 -4.10
CA LEU A 428 1.84 -23.20 -5.52
C LEU A 428 2.98 -23.98 -6.20
N LYS A 429 2.74 -24.48 -7.41
CA LYS A 429 3.79 -25.14 -8.17
C LYS A 429 4.99 -24.18 -8.33
N LYS A 430 6.20 -24.69 -8.10
CA LYS A 430 7.43 -23.88 -8.11
C LYS A 430 7.68 -23.15 -9.43
N ASN A 431 7.18 -23.71 -10.54
CA ASN A 431 7.34 -23.09 -11.87
C ASN A 431 6.34 -21.95 -12.15
N ILE A 432 5.39 -21.70 -11.26
CA ILE A 432 4.44 -20.60 -11.37
C ILE A 432 4.89 -19.48 -10.43
N ILE A 433 5.14 -18.30 -10.98
CA ILE A 433 5.54 -17.14 -10.16
C ILE A 433 4.31 -16.57 -9.47
N PHE A 434 4.39 -16.41 -8.17
CA PHE A 434 3.31 -15.78 -7.39
C PHE A 434 3.11 -14.35 -7.87
N THR A 435 1.85 -14.00 -8.10
CA THR A 435 1.45 -12.65 -8.52
C THR A 435 0.35 -12.20 -7.56
N PRO A 436 0.56 -11.08 -6.83
CA PRO A 436 -0.45 -10.62 -5.88
C PRO A 436 -1.67 -10.02 -6.59
N SER A 437 -2.76 -9.88 -5.85
CA SER A 437 -3.97 -9.24 -6.35
C SER A 437 -3.77 -7.73 -6.53
N PHE A 438 -4.42 -7.18 -7.54
CA PHE A 438 -4.41 -5.73 -7.77
C PHE A 438 -5.12 -5.00 -6.63
N LYS A 439 -4.56 -3.86 -6.24
CA LYS A 439 -5.17 -2.95 -5.28
C LYS A 439 -5.77 -1.76 -6.02
N ALA A 440 -6.95 -1.32 -5.58
CA ALA A 440 -7.61 -0.18 -6.21
C ALA A 440 -6.82 1.11 -5.96
N LYS A 441 -6.64 1.89 -7.02
CA LYS A 441 -6.08 3.24 -6.90
C LYS A 441 -7.15 4.15 -6.30
N PRO A 442 -6.81 5.03 -5.33
CA PRO A 442 -7.80 5.96 -4.80
C PRO A 442 -8.34 6.87 -5.90
N LYS A 443 -9.64 7.11 -5.87
CA LYS A 443 -10.26 8.05 -6.82
C LYS A 443 -9.80 9.46 -6.54
N ALA A 444 -9.43 10.17 -7.59
CA ALA A 444 -9.05 11.57 -7.50
C ALA A 444 -10.23 12.42 -7.03
N PRO A 445 -9.98 13.58 -6.39
CA PRO A 445 -11.07 14.53 -6.12
C PRO A 445 -11.63 15.07 -7.43
N ASN A 446 -12.86 15.59 -7.41
CA ASN A 446 -13.46 16.21 -8.60
C ASN A 446 -12.56 17.32 -9.16
N SER A 447 -12.01 18.14 -8.25
CA SER A 447 -11.01 19.13 -8.59
C SER A 447 -10.24 19.53 -7.34
N THR A 448 -9.08 20.12 -7.59
CA THR A 448 -8.27 20.71 -6.52
C THR A 448 -7.61 21.98 -7.07
N GLN A 449 -6.84 22.64 -6.25
CA GLN A 449 -6.21 23.92 -6.58
C GLN A 449 -4.69 23.77 -6.66
N GLY A 450 -4.10 24.54 -7.55
CA GLY A 450 -2.65 24.63 -7.65
C GLY A 450 -2.21 26.01 -8.13
N ILE A 451 -0.92 26.23 -8.02
CA ILE A 451 -0.29 27.47 -8.47
C ILE A 451 0.70 27.12 -9.58
N VAL A 452 0.64 27.86 -10.67
CA VAL A 452 1.56 27.65 -11.79
C VAL A 452 2.97 28.09 -11.36
N ILE A 453 3.96 27.26 -11.66
CA ILE A 453 5.35 27.52 -11.28
C ILE A 453 6.23 27.60 -12.53
N GLY A 454 7.41 28.20 -12.36
CA GLY A 454 8.41 28.35 -13.40
C GLY A 454 9.57 27.36 -13.25
N GLU A 455 10.62 27.64 -13.99
CA GLU A 455 11.80 26.79 -14.01
C GLU A 455 12.54 26.79 -12.67
N SER A 456 12.66 27.97 -12.07
CA SER A 456 13.36 28.12 -10.78
C SER A 456 12.52 27.69 -9.59
N LYS A 457 11.21 27.51 -9.79
CA LYS A 457 10.22 27.27 -8.73
C LYS A 457 10.03 28.47 -7.78
N ASP A 458 10.74 29.57 -8.00
CA ASP A 458 10.58 30.81 -7.22
C ASP A 458 9.48 31.64 -7.87
N ILE A 459 8.26 31.48 -7.36
CA ILE A 459 7.07 32.11 -7.92
C ILE A 459 7.20 33.63 -7.93
N GLU A 460 7.76 34.22 -6.88
CA GLU A 460 7.84 35.67 -6.76
C GLU A 460 8.78 36.30 -7.79
N SER A 461 9.94 35.68 -8.03
CA SER A 461 10.90 36.20 -9.01
C SER A 461 10.41 36.03 -10.46
N GLU A 462 9.60 35.03 -10.72
CA GLU A 462 9.13 34.70 -12.08
C GLU A 462 7.65 35.09 -12.32
N ARG A 463 7.01 35.74 -11.35
CA ARG A 463 5.58 36.05 -11.38
C ARG A 463 5.17 36.77 -12.67
N ASN A 464 4.05 36.35 -13.24
CA ASN A 464 3.44 36.89 -14.45
C ASN A 464 4.20 36.58 -15.75
N THR A 465 5.28 35.81 -15.70
CA THR A 465 5.91 35.29 -16.92
C THR A 465 5.27 33.97 -17.33
N ILE A 466 5.56 33.51 -18.54
CA ILE A 466 5.04 32.26 -19.09
C ILE A 466 6.17 31.25 -19.15
N TYR A 467 5.92 30.07 -18.59
CA TYR A 467 6.84 28.93 -18.67
C TYR A 467 6.07 27.70 -19.15
N THR A 468 6.35 27.28 -20.37
CA THR A 468 5.65 26.12 -20.98
C THR A 468 6.65 25.26 -21.72
N ASP A 469 6.22 24.05 -22.02
CA ASP A 469 6.92 23.22 -23.00
C ASP A 469 6.40 23.53 -24.43
N GLU A 470 6.88 22.74 -25.40
CA GLU A 470 6.53 22.90 -26.82
C GLU A 470 5.05 22.67 -27.11
N HIS A 471 4.32 22.03 -26.21
CA HIS A 471 2.89 21.76 -26.34
C HIS A 471 2.00 22.74 -25.57
N GLY A 472 2.61 23.78 -24.97
CA GLY A 472 1.88 24.76 -24.17
C GLY A 472 1.41 24.25 -22.82
N ARG A 473 2.02 23.16 -22.32
CA ARG A 473 1.71 22.60 -21.00
C ARG A 473 2.45 23.40 -19.93
N VAL A 474 1.90 23.41 -18.72
CA VAL A 474 2.45 24.18 -17.59
C VAL A 474 2.79 23.25 -16.41
N LYS A 475 3.73 23.67 -15.60
CA LYS A 475 4.02 22.97 -14.33
C LYS A 475 3.24 23.63 -13.20
N VAL A 476 2.78 22.83 -12.26
CA VAL A 476 1.91 23.30 -11.18
C VAL A 476 2.39 22.72 -9.86
N ARG A 477 2.42 23.56 -8.83
CA ARG A 477 2.46 23.11 -7.45
C ARG A 477 1.03 22.90 -6.99
N ILE A 478 0.65 21.65 -6.77
CA ILE A 478 -0.68 21.33 -6.27
C ILE A 478 -0.63 21.34 -4.75
N ASN A 479 -1.40 22.21 -4.12
CA ASN A 479 -1.33 22.43 -2.67
C ASN A 479 -1.65 21.17 -1.87
N LEU A 480 -2.49 20.30 -2.41
CA LEU A 480 -2.84 19.01 -1.84
C LEU A 480 -1.61 18.14 -1.52
N TYR A 481 -0.53 18.27 -2.29
CA TYR A 481 0.64 17.40 -2.21
C TYR A 481 1.80 17.97 -1.40
N ALA A 482 1.57 18.98 -0.60
CA ALA A 482 2.60 19.48 0.31
C ALA A 482 2.96 18.38 1.32
N ASN A 483 4.22 17.98 1.35
CA ASN A 483 4.68 16.99 2.32
C ASN A 483 5.00 17.66 3.66
N GLN A 484 5.26 16.86 4.69
CA GLN A 484 5.48 17.38 6.04
C GLN A 484 6.69 18.32 6.09
N GLU A 485 7.75 17.99 5.37
CA GLU A 485 8.95 18.84 5.34
C GLU A 485 8.66 20.22 4.74
N GLU A 486 7.86 20.25 3.67
CA GLU A 486 7.43 21.52 3.08
C GLU A 486 6.54 22.30 4.04
N LEU A 487 5.64 21.62 4.73
CA LEU A 487 4.77 22.25 5.73
C LEU A 487 5.62 22.82 6.89
N ASP A 488 6.60 22.08 7.36
CA ASP A 488 7.46 22.53 8.45
C ASP A 488 8.29 23.75 8.06
N ASN A 489 8.68 23.83 6.78
CA ASN A 489 9.51 24.95 6.30
C ASN A 489 8.68 26.19 5.95
N ASP A 490 7.45 26.00 5.47
CA ASP A 490 6.65 27.05 4.86
C ASP A 490 5.46 27.51 5.71
N THR A 491 5.08 26.76 6.72
CA THR A 491 3.94 27.10 7.56
C THR A 491 4.34 27.01 9.03
N PHE A 492 3.63 27.72 9.85
CA PHE A 492 3.74 27.52 11.29
C PHE A 492 2.92 26.30 11.67
N ILE A 493 3.60 25.17 11.83
CA ILE A 493 2.97 24.06 12.53
C ILE A 493 3.12 24.36 14.00
N ALA A 494 2.12 25.00 14.49
CA ALA A 494 2.17 25.43 15.86
C ALA A 494 1.32 24.51 16.69
N ASN A 495 1.95 23.87 17.64
CA ASN A 495 1.26 23.50 18.86
C ASN A 495 1.12 24.81 19.64
N ASP A 496 -0.01 25.44 19.64
CA ASP A 496 -0.29 26.64 20.41
C ASP A 496 0.30 27.95 19.89
N ILE A 497 0.55 28.08 18.60
CA ILE A 497 1.01 29.36 18.08
C ILE A 497 -0.18 30.23 17.72
N ASP A 498 -0.09 31.49 18.10
CA ASP A 498 -0.99 32.51 17.65
C ASP A 498 -0.79 32.76 16.16
N ILE A 499 -1.76 32.36 15.36
CA ILE A 499 -1.72 32.56 13.90
C ILE A 499 -1.65 34.05 13.51
N ASN A 500 -1.87 34.96 14.45
CA ASN A 500 -1.71 36.38 14.20
C ASN A 500 -0.29 36.88 14.43
N SER A 501 0.66 36.01 14.77
CA SER A 501 2.04 36.45 14.95
C SER A 501 2.64 36.85 13.59
N SER A 502 3.35 37.94 13.58
CA SER A 502 3.90 38.59 12.39
C SER A 502 5.17 37.92 11.85
N ASN A 503 5.48 36.73 12.32
CA ASN A 503 6.70 36.02 11.95
C ASN A 503 6.49 34.96 10.86
N LEU A 504 5.51 35.18 9.98
CA LEU A 504 5.40 34.39 8.76
C LEU A 504 6.67 34.58 7.94
N SER A 505 7.43 33.54 7.84
CA SER A 505 8.69 33.61 7.11
C SER A 505 8.43 33.88 5.63
N SER A 506 9.20 34.79 5.09
CA SER A 506 9.09 35.21 3.71
C SER A 506 9.68 34.19 2.71
N ASN A 507 10.09 33.02 3.20
CA ASN A 507 10.72 32.01 2.37
C ASN A 507 9.74 30.96 1.85
N THR A 508 8.48 31.31 1.71
CA THR A 508 7.39 30.39 1.40
C THR A 508 7.35 29.86 -0.04
N TYR A 509 8.32 30.17 -0.87
CA TYR A 509 8.17 29.89 -2.30
C TYR A 509 9.31 29.06 -2.89
N LYS A 510 10.17 28.54 -2.07
CA LYS A 510 11.34 27.78 -2.52
C LYS A 510 11.10 26.29 -2.37
N SER A 511 11.47 25.54 -3.39
CA SER A 511 11.66 24.09 -3.29
C SER A 511 10.39 23.27 -3.03
N TYR A 512 9.36 23.43 -3.85
CA TYR A 512 8.14 22.65 -3.73
C TYR A 512 8.15 21.43 -4.63
N HIS A 513 7.48 20.38 -4.20
CA HIS A 513 7.10 19.28 -5.06
C HIS A 513 6.11 19.79 -6.10
N HIS A 514 6.29 19.38 -7.35
CA HIS A 514 5.51 19.90 -8.46
C HIS A 514 5.16 18.79 -9.44
N THR A 515 4.16 19.06 -10.24
CA THR A 515 3.76 18.14 -11.32
C THR A 515 4.79 18.16 -12.46
N PRO A 516 4.77 17.15 -13.34
CA PRO A 516 5.35 17.35 -14.66
C PRO A 516 4.54 18.41 -15.42
N PHE A 517 4.89 18.66 -16.68
CA PHE A 517 4.11 19.57 -17.52
C PHE A 517 2.69 19.00 -17.73
N LEU A 518 1.68 19.78 -17.36
CA LEU A 518 0.26 19.41 -17.44
C LEU A 518 -0.41 20.08 -18.64
N ARG A 519 -1.29 19.35 -19.30
CA ARG A 519 -2.14 19.89 -20.36
C ARG A 519 -3.07 20.96 -19.77
N VAL A 520 -3.32 22.01 -20.57
CA VAL A 520 -4.26 23.07 -20.20
C VAL A 520 -5.50 22.91 -21.07
N ALA A 521 -6.65 22.75 -20.45
CA ALA A 521 -7.92 22.63 -21.16
C ALA A 521 -8.37 23.98 -21.68
N SER A 522 -9.04 23.96 -22.82
CA SER A 522 -9.65 25.13 -23.43
C SER A 522 -11.13 24.87 -23.69
N HIS A 523 -11.94 25.91 -23.63
CA HIS A 523 -13.38 25.82 -23.95
C HIS A 523 -13.61 25.42 -25.39
N ILE A 524 -12.74 25.87 -26.29
CA ILE A 524 -12.81 25.55 -27.70
C ILE A 524 -11.41 25.19 -28.17
N ALA A 525 -11.25 23.95 -28.65
CA ALA A 525 -9.98 23.48 -29.20
C ALA A 525 -10.30 22.66 -30.47
N SER A 526 -9.86 23.12 -31.61
CA SER A 526 -10.08 22.45 -32.87
C SER A 526 -8.88 22.68 -33.80
N ASN A 527 -8.83 21.98 -34.92
CA ASN A 527 -7.73 22.12 -35.88
C ASN A 527 -7.65 23.57 -36.39
N HIS A 528 -6.56 24.23 -36.10
CA HIS A 528 -6.27 25.62 -36.44
C HIS A 528 -7.30 26.63 -35.93
N SER A 529 -8.08 26.29 -34.90
CA SER A 529 -9.16 27.13 -34.41
C SER A 529 -9.39 26.89 -32.91
N GLY A 530 -9.71 27.95 -32.17
CA GLY A 530 -10.05 27.84 -30.77
C GLY A 530 -9.64 29.04 -29.92
N PHE A 531 -9.84 28.90 -28.64
CA PHE A 531 -9.33 29.85 -27.65
C PHE A 531 -8.12 29.24 -26.97
N PHE A 532 -7.06 30.02 -26.87
CA PHE A 532 -5.85 29.59 -26.19
C PHE A 532 -5.49 30.62 -25.11
N HIS A 533 -5.31 30.14 -23.92
CA HIS A 533 -4.84 30.94 -22.78
C HIS A 533 -3.82 30.13 -22.02
N THR A 534 -2.63 30.69 -21.89
CA THR A 534 -1.57 30.08 -21.09
C THR A 534 -1.57 30.72 -19.70
N PRO A 535 -1.83 29.93 -18.66
CA PRO A 535 -1.67 30.46 -17.30
C PRO A 535 -0.21 30.89 -17.06
N ARG A 536 -0.06 31.98 -16.33
CA ARG A 536 1.24 32.54 -15.99
C ARG A 536 1.71 32.03 -14.65
N ILE A 537 2.99 32.13 -14.42
CA ILE A 537 3.57 31.79 -13.12
C ILE A 537 2.91 32.65 -12.03
N GLY A 538 2.43 32.00 -10.98
CA GLY A 538 1.68 32.64 -9.90
C GLY A 538 0.17 32.59 -10.06
N ASP A 539 -0.34 32.19 -11.24
CA ASP A 539 -1.79 32.05 -11.42
C ASP A 539 -2.31 30.84 -10.65
N GLU A 540 -3.45 31.03 -10.01
CA GLU A 540 -4.18 29.94 -9.36
C GLU A 540 -5.02 29.22 -10.39
N VAL A 541 -4.85 27.89 -10.44
CA VAL A 541 -5.50 27.04 -11.44
C VAL A 541 -6.31 25.95 -10.78
N ILE A 542 -7.36 25.52 -11.47
CA ILE A 542 -8.17 24.37 -11.09
C ILE A 542 -7.55 23.13 -11.76
N ILE A 543 -7.27 22.13 -10.96
CA ILE A 543 -6.73 20.86 -11.43
C ILE A 543 -7.86 19.83 -11.40
N SER A 544 -8.09 19.19 -12.54
CA SER A 544 -9.01 18.07 -12.67
C SER A 544 -8.22 16.83 -13.10
N PHE A 545 -8.87 15.68 -13.14
CA PHE A 545 -8.18 14.41 -13.35
C PHE A 545 -8.93 13.59 -14.41
N LEU A 546 -8.19 13.09 -15.40
CA LEU A 546 -8.78 12.24 -16.45
C LEU A 546 -9.18 10.90 -15.83
N ASP A 547 -10.42 10.49 -16.09
CA ASP A 547 -10.97 9.20 -15.63
C ASP A 547 -10.90 9.01 -14.11
N ASP A 548 -10.94 10.09 -13.34
CA ASP A 548 -10.76 10.08 -11.88
C ASP A 548 -9.42 9.48 -11.46
N ASP A 549 -8.42 9.45 -12.34
CA ASP A 549 -7.11 8.88 -12.07
C ASP A 549 -6.20 9.94 -11.45
N ILE A 550 -5.78 9.69 -10.22
CA ILE A 550 -4.97 10.65 -9.45
C ILE A 550 -3.60 10.92 -10.11
N ASP A 551 -3.15 10.03 -10.99
CA ASP A 551 -1.88 10.19 -11.71
C ASP A 551 -2.04 10.94 -13.03
N LYS A 552 -3.25 11.44 -13.36
CA LYS A 552 -3.54 12.08 -14.66
C LYS A 552 -4.20 13.45 -14.47
N PRO A 553 -3.54 14.38 -13.74
CA PRO A 553 -4.05 15.74 -13.58
C PRO A 553 -3.91 16.55 -14.85
N TYR A 554 -4.81 17.51 -15.04
CA TYR A 554 -4.71 18.54 -16.06
C TYR A 554 -5.31 19.83 -15.53
N VAL A 555 -4.89 20.96 -16.11
CA VAL A 555 -5.42 22.27 -15.75
C VAL A 555 -6.76 22.43 -16.48
N SER A 556 -7.85 22.55 -15.73
CA SER A 556 -9.20 22.69 -16.29
C SER A 556 -9.72 24.13 -16.29
N GLY A 557 -9.03 25.05 -15.59
CA GLY A 557 -9.41 26.45 -15.55
C GLY A 557 -8.51 27.25 -14.63
N SER A 558 -8.82 28.53 -14.49
CA SER A 558 -8.10 29.43 -13.61
C SER A 558 -9.08 30.15 -12.68
N LEU A 559 -8.61 30.52 -11.51
CA LEU A 559 -9.40 31.23 -10.51
C LEU A 559 -8.81 32.61 -10.26
N TYR A 560 -9.69 33.59 -10.12
CA TYR A 560 -9.29 34.87 -9.53
C TYR A 560 -9.23 34.74 -8.02
N ASN A 561 -8.26 35.38 -7.43
CA ASN A 561 -8.09 35.34 -5.98
C ASN A 561 -7.71 36.73 -5.44
N GLY A 562 -7.43 36.83 -4.20
CA GLY A 562 -7.09 38.09 -3.51
C GLY A 562 -5.81 38.76 -4.03
N ALA A 563 -4.89 38.03 -4.53
CA ALA A 563 -3.64 38.55 -5.14
C ALA A 563 -3.75 38.78 -6.64
N UNK A 564 -4.37 38.05 -7.33
CA UNK A 564 -4.54 38.11 -8.74
C UNK A 564 -5.75 38.92 -9.07
N UNK A 565 -5.61 39.86 -9.01
CA UNK A 565 -6.55 40.88 -9.14
C UNK A 565 -7.54 40.71 -10.22
N UNK A 566 -8.18 40.23 -9.80
CA UNK A 566 -9.29 40.11 -10.62
C UNK A 566 -10.20 41.19 -10.48
N UNK A 567 -9.96 41.68 -9.61
CA UNK A 567 -10.93 42.49 -9.30
C UNK A 567 -11.16 43.74 -10.09
N UNK A 568 -10.52 44.19 -10.29
CA UNK A 568 -10.76 45.44 -10.91
C UNK A 568 -11.38 45.24 -12.21
N UNK A 569 -11.38 44.36 -12.13
CA UNK A 569 -11.78 44.21 -13.37
C UNK A 569 -13.21 43.77 -13.60
N UNK A 570 -13.68 43.86 -12.73
CA UNK A 570 -14.99 43.61 -12.92
C UNK A 570 -15.53 44.31 -14.07
N UNK A 571 -15.21 45.25 -14.14
CA UNK A 571 -15.59 46.04 -15.21
C UNK A 571 -14.73 45.77 -16.39
N UNK A 572 -13.72 45.57 -16.06
CA UNK A 572 -12.83 45.28 -17.07
C UNK A 572 -13.07 43.91 -17.67
N UNK A 573 -13.41 43.21 -16.85
CA UNK A 573 -13.70 41.96 -17.34
C UNK A 573 -14.93 41.91 -18.16
N UNK A 574 -15.56 42.59 -17.74
CA UNK A 574 -16.71 42.75 -18.46
C UNK A 574 -16.45 43.51 -19.70
N UNK A 575 -15.72 44.18 -19.46
CA UNK A 575 -15.28 44.91 -20.58
C UNK A 575 -14.49 44.05 -21.54
N UNK A 576 -13.89 43.39 -20.89
CA UNK A 576 -13.15 42.53 -21.67
C UNK A 576 -14.00 41.52 -22.38
N UNK A 577 -14.78 41.23 -21.72
CA UNK A 577 -15.64 40.37 -22.25
C UNK A 577 -16.50 41.04 -23.25
N UNK A 578 -16.63 41.99 -22.88
CA UNK A 578 -17.38 42.77 -23.74
C UNK A 578 -16.56 43.18 -24.89
N UNK A 579 -15.54 43.33 -24.48
CA UNK A 579 -14.66 43.64 -25.49
C UNK A 579 -14.48 42.49 -26.42
N UNK A 580 -14.46 41.59 -25.82
CA UNK A 580 -14.37 40.48 -26.59
C UNK A 580 -15.60 40.23 -27.38
N UNK A 581 -16.39 40.52 -26.79
CA UNK A 581 -17.59 40.43 -27.41
C UNK A 581 -17.77 41.52 -28.41
N UNK A 582 -17.27 42.34 -28.02
CA UNK A 582 -17.31 43.45 -28.89
C UNK A 582 -16.41 43.25 -30.05
N UNK A 583 -15.53 42.71 -29.63
CA UNK A 583 -14.65 42.40 -30.65
C UNK A 583 -15.21 41.40 -31.57
N UNK A 584 -15.77 40.71 -31.01
CA UNK A 584 -16.44 39.78 -31.78
C UNK A 584 -17.54 40.39 -32.55
N UNK A 585 -17.95 41.10 -31.96
CA UNK A 585 -18.98 41.79 -32.56
C UNK A 585 -18.48 42.76 -33.57
N UNK A 586 -17.54 43.11 -33.19
CA UNK A 586 -16.91 43.97 -34.10
C UNK A 586 -16.44 43.23 -35.29
N UNK A 587 -16.10 42.27 -34.94
CA UNK A 587 -15.73 41.46 -36.01
C UNK A 587 -16.86 41.02 -36.85
N UNK A 588 -17.67 40.88 -36.22
CA UNK A 588 -18.83 40.54 -36.87
C UNK A 588 -19.43 41.72 -37.59
N UNK A 589 -19.20 42.54 -37.00
CA UNK A 589 -19.69 43.71 -37.58
C UNK A 589 -18.82 44.16 -38.69
N UNK A 590 -17.84 43.85 -38.41
CA UNK A 590 -16.96 44.13 -39.46
C UNK A 590 -17.21 43.28 -40.65
N UNK A 591 -17.52 42.35 -40.32
CA UNK A 591 -17.87 41.49 -41.36
C UNK A 591 -19.15 41.90 -42.01
N UNK A 592 -19.81 42.29 -41.27
CA UNK A 592 -21.03 42.73 -41.75
C UNK A 592 -20.93 44.09 -42.35
N UNK A 593 -20.12 44.58 -41.85
CA UNK A 593 -19.91 45.88 -42.38
C UNK A 593 -19.16 45.80 -43.67
N UNK A 594 -18.53 44.98 -43.59
CA UNK A 594 -17.88 44.82 -44.80
C UNK A 594 -18.79 44.51 -45.92
N UNK A 595 -19.61 44.04 -45.48
CA UNK A 595 -20.57 43.76 -46.41
C UNK A 595 -21.49 44.88 -46.66
N UNK A 596 -21.63 45.46 -45.89
CA UNK A 596 -22.50 46.54 -46.03
C UNK A 596 -21.78 47.78 -46.20
N UNK A 597 -20.82 47.55 -45.86
CA UNK A 597 -20.27 48.81 -45.94
C UNK A 597 -19.74 49.27 -47.19
N UNK A 598 -19.83 48.44 -47.59
CA UNK A 598 -19.39 48.95 -48.70
C UNK A 598 -20.14 50.07 -49.11
N UNK A 599 -20.94 49.98 -48.61
CA UNK A 599 -21.56 51.02 -49.12
C UNK A 599 -21.68 52.21 -48.30
N UNK A 600 -21.77 52.07 -47.65
CA UNK A 600 -22.15 53.35 -47.27
C UNK A 600 -21.37 53.82 -46.23
N UNK A 601 -20.70 53.18 -46.39
CA UNK A 601 -20.36 53.96 -45.53
C UNK A 601 -19.24 54.35 -44.86
N UNK A 602 -19.03 54.71 -45.54
CA UNK A 602 -17.83 55.08 -45.06
C UNK A 602 -17.88 56.11 -44.05
N UNK A 603 -18.67 56.59 -44.05
CA UNK A 603 -18.66 57.75 -43.25
C UNK A 603 -19.16 57.46 -41.85
N UNK A 604 -19.83 56.73 -41.85
CA UNK A 604 -20.42 56.58 -40.60
C UNK A 604 -19.68 55.63 -39.77
N UNK A 605 -19.16 54.97 -40.35
CA UNK A 605 -18.43 54.04 -39.70
C UNK A 605 -17.21 54.60 -39.02
N UNK A 606 -16.91 55.43 -39.55
CA UNK A 606 -15.72 56.00 -39.04
C UNK A 606 -15.96 56.66 -37.73
N UNK A 607 -16.92 57.05 -37.66
CA UNK A 607 -17.17 57.72 -36.41
C UNK A 607 -17.43 56.76 -35.30
N UNK A 608 -17.88 55.89 -35.66
CA UNK A 608 -18.19 54.95 -34.66
C UNK A 608 -17.01 54.10 -34.30
N UNK A 609 -16.38 53.98 -35.10
CA UNK A 609 -15.25 53.26 -34.93
C UNK A 609 -14.25 53.98 -34.07
N UNK A 610 -14.33 55.00 -34.21
CA UNK A 610 -13.44 55.80 -33.42
C UNK A 610 -13.84 55.79 -31.96
N UNK A 611 -14.83 55.66 -31.84
CA UNK A 611 -15.24 55.60 -30.51
C UNK A 611 -15.06 54.23 -29.91
N UNK A 612 -15.13 53.48 -30.61
CA UNK A 612 -14.96 52.16 -30.21
C UNK A 612 -13.53 51.76 -30.10
N UNK A 613 -13.00 52.27 -30.76
CA UNK A 613 -11.65 52.02 -30.78
C UNK A 613 -10.97 52.61 -29.58
N UNK A 614 -11.39 53.41 -29.31
CA UNK A 614 -10.80 54.00 -28.14
C UNK A 614 -11.08 53.20 -26.86
N UNK A 615 -11.95 52.66 -26.95
CA UNK A 615 -12.26 51.82 -25.86
C UNK A 615 -11.65 50.44 -25.91
N UNK A 616 -11.50 50.15 -26.90
CA UNK A 616 -10.93 48.90 -27.13
C UNK A 616 -9.47 48.87 -26.92
N UNK A 617 -9.08 49.75 -27.13
CA UNK A 617 -7.69 49.83 -26.98
C UNK A 617 -7.27 49.71 -25.55
N UNK A 618 -7.95 49.97 -24.96
CA UNK A 618 -7.64 49.87 -23.61
C UNK A 618 -7.76 48.46 -23.07
N UNK A 619 -8.43 47.93 -23.54
CA UNK A 619 -8.66 46.60 -23.17
C UNK A 619 -7.71 45.61 -23.77
N UNK A 620 -7.38 45.95 -24.59
CA UNK A 620 -6.45 45.16 -25.25
C UNK A 620 -5.12 45.20 -24.61
N GLN A 621 -4.71 46.00 -23.88
CA GLN A 621 -3.46 46.07 -23.14
C GLN A 621 -3.51 45.25 -21.84
N GLN A 622 -4.66 45.01 -21.32
CA GLN A 622 -4.81 44.23 -20.06
C GLN A 622 -5.07 42.70 -20.28
N CYS A 623 -5.33 42.29 -21.50
CA CYS A 623 -5.54 40.84 -21.78
C CYS A 623 -4.68 40.43 -22.98
N PRO A 624 -3.38 40.36 -22.82
CA PRO A 624 -2.50 40.14 -23.98
C PRO A 624 -2.46 38.68 -24.50
N ASN A 625 -3.10 37.75 -23.86
CA ASN A 625 -2.87 36.34 -24.19
C ASN A 625 -4.12 35.59 -24.67
N ILE A 626 -5.15 36.27 -25.10
CA ILE A 626 -6.31 35.60 -25.74
C ILE A 626 -6.13 35.67 -27.26
N ILE A 627 -5.86 34.56 -27.85
CA ILE A 627 -5.70 34.44 -29.32
C ILE A 627 -6.96 33.75 -29.88
N ILE A 628 -7.64 34.44 -30.78
CA ILE A 628 -8.77 33.88 -31.50
C ILE A 628 -8.25 33.58 -32.93
N GLN A 629 -7.84 32.36 -33.14
CA GLN A 629 -7.24 31.98 -34.43
C GLN A 629 -8.26 31.86 -35.56
N ASP A 630 -9.50 31.49 -35.25
CA ASP A 630 -10.50 31.18 -36.25
C ASP A 630 -10.89 32.43 -37.12
N ILE A 631 -10.69 33.62 -36.56
CA ILE A 631 -11.08 34.85 -37.28
C ILE A 631 -10.05 35.24 -38.36
N LYS A 632 -8.77 34.95 -38.12
CA LYS A 632 -7.70 35.30 -39.08
C LYS A 632 -7.75 34.48 -40.37
N GLU A 633 -8.09 33.21 -40.28
CA GLU A 633 -8.11 32.35 -41.48
C GLU A 633 -9.33 32.59 -42.36
N LYS A 634 -10.48 32.89 -41.77
CA LYS A 634 -11.68 33.18 -42.56
C LYS A 634 -11.62 34.54 -43.30
N SER A 635 -10.86 35.51 -42.78
CA SER A 635 -10.65 36.77 -43.47
C SER A 635 -9.66 36.65 -44.64
N LEU A 636 -8.78 35.67 -44.61
CA LEU A 636 -7.84 35.41 -45.70
C LEU A 636 -8.45 34.58 -46.82
N GLN A 637 -9.54 33.87 -46.58
CA GLN A 637 -10.24 33.11 -47.60
C GLN A 637 -11.30 33.92 -48.36
N MET A 638 -11.62 35.14 -47.89
CA MET A 638 -12.58 36.01 -48.57
C MET A 638 -11.90 37.10 -49.41
N HIS A 639 -10.57 37.07 -49.51
CA HIS A 639 -9.75 37.85 -50.42
C HIS A 639 -9.03 36.90 -51.38
#